data_08b38e2eaa204c1409c079102e76f6d9
#
_entry.id   08b38e2eaa204c1409c079102e76f6d9
#
_cell.length_a   1.000
_cell.length_b   1.000
_cell.length_c   1.000
_cell.angle_alpha   90.00
_cell.angle_beta   90.00
_cell.angle_gamma   90.00
#
_symmetry.space_group_name_H-M   'P 1'
#
loop_
_entity.id
_entity.type
_entity.pdbx_description
1 polymer ?
#
loop_
_entity_poly.entity_id
_entity_poly.type
_entity_poly.pdbx_seq_one_letter_code
_entity_poly.pdbx_strand_id
1 'polypeptide(L)'
;MTERVLESGLQVAKPIHDLVNQSIIPGTGFTPAQFWPKFASIVERFTPLNRDLLAVREALQSKIDVWHTDHKDGFEFSDYKAFLEQIGYLVAQGADFDITPEHVDTEITHQAGPQLVVPIMNARFALNAANARWGSLYDALYGNDVISEEHGADKGGAYNPVRGQKVIDYGRDFLDVAAPLEQGSHHQATAYSIVDQMLHIRLEGGSSVLLASADQLVGYLGDTDKPTSILLKNNNLHLEIQVDSMHNIGSGDKASVKDIVVESALTTIMDCEDSVAAVDAQDKALAYANWLGLIKGDLEETITRGTSSFVRKMNGDRQYTAADGSVFALKGRSLMFIRNVGHLMTNPSILLSDGSEIPEGIMDGVITSLISLHDLKREGGLANSMTGSTYIVKPKMHGPDEVRFTNELFNAIEDAFDLERHTIKVGIMDEERRTSVNLKECIRAAKGRVVFINTGFLDRTGDEIHTSMLAGAFALKGDLKTMPWITAYEDQNVDVGLACGLKGKAQIGKGMWAIPDNMADMMRIKIGHPQAGANCAWVPSPTAATLHAMHYHQVNVPKLQDQLMMRTQANVDDILTIPLLGDVSLTPEQIQLELDNNAQGMLGYVVRWVEQGVGCSKVPDINNVGLMEDRATLRISSQHITNWLYHGMCSVEQVKETLERMAAVVDAQNAGDAEYVAMGPLYSQSTAFKAASDLVFKGLEQPSGYTEPLLHAYRQHAKA
;
A
#
# COMPACT_ATOMS: atom_id res chain seq x y z
N MET A 1 24.32 25.56 -1.22
CA MET A 1 24.84 24.36 -1.92
C MET A 1 25.04 23.25 -0.87
N THR A 2 24.55 22.07 -1.12
CA THR A 2 24.71 20.92 -0.21
C THR A 2 26.18 20.47 -0.20
N GLU A 3 26.79 20.36 0.99
CA GLU A 3 28.13 19.82 1.16
C GLU A 3 28.18 18.36 0.67
N ARG A 4 29.21 17.99 -0.10
CA ARG A 4 29.35 16.68 -0.70
C ARG A 4 30.72 16.05 -0.40
N VAL A 5 30.76 14.75 -0.28
CA VAL A 5 31.95 13.93 -0.12
C VAL A 5 32.13 13.08 -1.37
N LEU A 6 33.35 12.98 -1.87
CA LEU A 6 33.71 12.15 -3.02
C LEU A 6 33.98 10.72 -2.55
N GLU A 7 33.16 9.76 -3.01
CA GLU A 7 33.31 8.34 -2.71
C GLU A 7 33.30 7.52 -4.00
N SER A 8 34.43 6.95 -4.35
CA SER A 8 34.57 6.08 -5.55
C SER A 8 34.03 6.69 -6.85
N GLY A 9 34.18 7.99 -7.04
CA GLY A 9 33.69 8.73 -8.21
C GLY A 9 32.26 9.29 -8.07
N LEU A 10 31.53 8.95 -7.02
CA LEU A 10 30.22 9.50 -6.69
C LEU A 10 30.38 10.73 -5.78
N GLN A 11 29.58 11.78 -6.03
CA GLN A 11 29.52 12.98 -5.19
C GLN A 11 28.34 12.84 -4.21
N VAL A 12 28.58 12.29 -3.04
CA VAL A 12 27.56 11.94 -2.04
C VAL A 12 27.26 13.13 -1.14
N ALA A 13 26.01 13.53 -1.04
CA ALA A 13 25.61 14.58 -0.10
C ALA A 13 25.88 14.15 1.35
N LYS A 14 26.40 15.10 2.16
CA LYS A 14 26.84 14.82 3.52
C LYS A 14 25.80 14.11 4.40
N PRO A 15 24.49 14.45 4.38
CA PRO A 15 23.48 13.73 5.19
C PRO A 15 23.43 12.23 4.87
N ILE A 16 23.51 11.86 3.60
CA ILE A 16 23.54 10.44 3.17
C ILE A 16 24.86 9.78 3.55
N HIS A 17 25.99 10.46 3.27
CA HIS A 17 27.33 9.95 3.59
C HIS A 17 27.47 9.65 5.08
N ASP A 18 27.08 10.58 5.93
CA ASP A 18 27.22 10.43 7.38
C ASP A 18 26.28 9.31 7.91
N LEU A 19 25.03 9.26 7.44
CA LEU A 19 24.10 8.21 7.81
C LEU A 19 24.61 6.82 7.41
N VAL A 20 25.09 6.67 6.17
CA VAL A 20 25.59 5.39 5.66
C VAL A 20 26.81 4.95 6.46
N ASN A 21 27.80 5.83 6.64
CA ASN A 21 29.07 5.45 7.28
C ASN A 21 28.98 5.28 8.79
N GLN A 22 28.17 6.12 9.46
CA GLN A 22 28.13 6.16 10.93
C GLN A 22 27.04 5.30 11.54
N SER A 23 25.93 5.03 10.80
CA SER A 23 24.77 4.36 11.36
C SER A 23 24.36 3.08 10.63
N ILE A 24 24.46 3.04 9.29
CA ILE A 24 24.00 1.88 8.51
C ILE A 24 25.10 0.82 8.44
N ILE A 25 26.30 1.16 7.99
CA ILE A 25 27.42 0.21 7.81
C ILE A 25 27.83 -0.49 9.11
N PRO A 26 27.92 0.20 10.27
CA PRO A 26 28.28 -0.49 11.51
C PRO A 26 27.32 -1.63 11.87
N GLY A 27 27.85 -2.85 12.01
CA GLY A 27 27.07 -4.07 12.27
C GLY A 27 26.68 -4.88 11.04
N THR A 28 26.88 -4.37 9.82
CA THR A 28 26.61 -5.12 8.58
C THR A 28 27.71 -6.09 8.19
N GLY A 29 28.92 -5.96 8.78
CA GLY A 29 30.10 -6.72 8.39
C GLY A 29 30.90 -6.07 7.25
N PHE A 30 30.43 -4.93 6.72
CA PHE A 30 31.16 -4.13 5.73
C PHE A 30 31.87 -2.94 6.37
N THR A 31 32.87 -2.42 5.66
CA THR A 31 33.48 -1.12 5.94
C THR A 31 33.13 -0.13 4.84
N PRO A 32 33.21 1.19 5.08
CA PRO A 32 33.01 2.19 4.02
C PRO A 32 33.87 1.95 2.78
N ALA A 33 35.14 1.57 2.98
CA ALA A 33 36.09 1.27 1.90
C ALA A 33 35.68 0.04 1.05
N GLN A 34 34.89 -0.88 1.59
CA GLN A 34 34.33 -2.01 0.85
C GLN A 34 33.00 -1.66 0.19
N PHE A 35 32.15 -0.87 0.85
CA PHE A 35 30.81 -0.54 0.38
C PHE A 35 30.82 0.41 -0.83
N TRP A 36 31.46 1.57 -0.73
CA TRP A 36 31.39 2.60 -1.76
C TRP A 36 31.84 2.16 -3.15
N PRO A 37 32.96 1.39 -3.31
CA PRO A 37 33.33 0.87 -4.62
C PRO A 37 32.28 -0.10 -5.21
N LYS A 38 31.66 -0.96 -4.40
CA LYS A 38 30.60 -1.88 -4.83
C LYS A 38 29.37 -1.11 -5.27
N PHE A 39 28.97 -0.09 -4.49
CA PHE A 39 27.85 0.77 -4.86
C PHE A 39 28.12 1.54 -6.16
N ALA A 40 29.26 2.17 -6.30
CA ALA A 40 29.66 2.88 -7.50
C ALA A 40 29.62 1.98 -8.75
N SER A 41 30.10 0.74 -8.64
CA SER A 41 30.06 -0.24 -9.73
C SER A 41 28.63 -0.61 -10.15
N ILE A 42 27.69 -0.75 -9.19
CA ILE A 42 26.26 -0.98 -9.49
C ILE A 42 25.70 0.24 -10.24
N VAL A 43 25.96 1.45 -9.74
CA VAL A 43 25.50 2.70 -10.36
C VAL A 43 26.01 2.84 -11.78
N GLU A 44 27.31 2.62 -11.98
CA GLU A 44 27.94 2.71 -13.33
C GLU A 44 27.32 1.71 -14.31
N ARG A 45 27.06 0.49 -13.88
CA ARG A 45 26.48 -0.56 -14.70
C ARG A 45 25.01 -0.31 -15.04
N PHE A 46 24.19 0.06 -14.05
CA PHE A 46 22.74 0.08 -14.19
C PHE A 46 22.16 1.43 -14.62
N THR A 47 22.87 2.54 -14.43
CA THR A 47 22.38 3.87 -14.88
C THR A 47 22.12 3.95 -16.38
N PRO A 48 23.03 3.53 -17.28
CA PRO A 48 22.74 3.56 -18.72
C PRO A 48 21.57 2.65 -19.09
N LEU A 49 21.48 1.45 -18.51
CA LEU A 49 20.36 0.52 -18.76
C LEU A 49 19.02 1.10 -18.32
N ASN A 50 18.99 1.81 -17.19
CA ASN A 50 17.80 2.50 -16.72
C ASN A 50 17.37 3.60 -17.72
N ARG A 51 18.31 4.39 -18.22
CA ARG A 51 18.04 5.43 -19.23
C ARG A 51 17.52 4.84 -20.54
N ASP A 52 18.06 3.70 -20.97
CA ASP A 52 17.59 2.99 -22.18
C ASP A 52 16.13 2.52 -22.03
N LEU A 53 15.76 1.98 -20.85
CA LEU A 53 14.37 1.57 -20.58
C LEU A 53 13.40 2.76 -20.60
N LEU A 54 13.79 3.90 -20.04
CA LEU A 54 12.99 5.12 -20.11
C LEU A 54 12.82 5.61 -21.56
N ALA A 55 13.90 5.56 -22.37
CA ALA A 55 13.81 5.88 -23.78
C ALA A 55 12.86 4.94 -24.55
N VAL A 56 12.78 3.67 -24.17
CA VAL A 56 11.80 2.72 -24.74
C VAL A 56 10.36 3.14 -24.40
N ARG A 57 10.08 3.62 -23.15
CA ARG A 57 8.74 4.14 -22.80
C ARG A 57 8.32 5.26 -23.75
N GLU A 58 9.17 6.28 -23.90
CA GLU A 58 8.91 7.44 -24.77
C GLU A 58 8.73 7.03 -26.24
N ALA A 59 9.55 6.12 -26.72
CA ALA A 59 9.45 5.64 -28.10
C ALA A 59 8.15 4.87 -28.38
N LEU A 60 7.67 4.08 -27.40
CA LEU A 60 6.39 3.37 -27.51
C LEU A 60 5.22 4.35 -27.44
N GLN A 61 5.24 5.31 -26.50
CA GLN A 61 4.21 6.33 -26.40
C GLN A 61 4.09 7.13 -27.69
N SER A 62 5.22 7.60 -28.24
CA SER A 62 5.21 8.35 -29.50
C SER A 62 4.59 7.57 -30.65
N LYS A 63 4.83 6.25 -30.73
CA LYS A 63 4.20 5.40 -31.79
C LYS A 63 2.69 5.27 -31.55
N ILE A 64 2.24 5.13 -30.31
CA ILE A 64 0.83 5.03 -29.96
C ILE A 64 0.12 6.35 -30.25
N ASP A 65 0.74 7.48 -29.94
CA ASP A 65 0.21 8.82 -30.24
C ASP A 65 0.02 9.04 -31.74
N VAL A 66 1.03 8.68 -32.57
CA VAL A 66 0.93 8.73 -34.01
C VAL A 66 -0.20 7.84 -34.53
N TRP A 67 -0.29 6.61 -34.01
CA TRP A 67 -1.33 5.67 -34.40
C TRP A 67 -2.74 6.22 -34.13
N HIS A 68 -2.99 6.76 -32.93
CA HIS A 68 -4.28 7.37 -32.57
C HIS A 68 -4.58 8.63 -33.41
N THR A 69 -3.56 9.44 -33.71
CA THR A 69 -3.71 10.62 -34.56
C THR A 69 -4.13 10.23 -35.98
N ASP A 70 -3.56 9.17 -36.52
CA ASP A 70 -3.88 8.67 -37.88
C ASP A 70 -5.25 7.97 -37.94
N HIS A 71 -5.76 7.50 -36.80
CA HIS A 71 -7.03 6.77 -36.66
C HIS A 71 -8.10 7.54 -35.86
N LYS A 72 -8.02 8.86 -35.82
CA LYS A 72 -8.93 9.73 -35.05
C LYS A 72 -10.42 9.58 -35.39
N ASP A 73 -10.72 9.13 -36.64
CA ASP A 73 -12.10 8.94 -37.13
C ASP A 73 -12.66 7.54 -36.77
N GLY A 74 -11.93 6.75 -36.00
CA GLY A 74 -12.27 5.40 -35.56
C GLY A 74 -11.33 4.33 -36.09
N PHE A 75 -11.33 3.19 -35.45
CA PHE A 75 -10.50 2.03 -35.83
C PHE A 75 -11.17 0.72 -35.43
N GLU A 76 -10.77 -0.36 -36.12
CA GLU A 76 -11.11 -1.72 -35.70
C GLU A 76 -10.19 -2.18 -34.60
N PHE A 77 -10.74 -2.77 -33.55
CA PHE A 77 -9.96 -3.24 -32.39
C PHE A 77 -8.85 -4.23 -32.77
N SER A 78 -9.11 -5.11 -33.75
CA SER A 78 -8.11 -6.06 -34.26
C SER A 78 -6.87 -5.39 -34.82
N ASP A 79 -7.04 -4.23 -35.51
CA ASP A 79 -5.95 -3.48 -36.09
C ASP A 79 -5.09 -2.80 -35.01
N TYR A 80 -5.75 -2.26 -33.98
CA TYR A 80 -5.06 -1.70 -32.82
C TYR A 80 -4.24 -2.76 -32.08
N LYS A 81 -4.82 -3.92 -31.81
CA LYS A 81 -4.12 -5.02 -31.17
C LYS A 81 -2.91 -5.49 -31.97
N ALA A 82 -3.09 -5.69 -33.29
CA ALA A 82 -2.00 -6.06 -34.18
C ALA A 82 -0.88 -5.01 -34.21
N PHE A 83 -1.23 -3.73 -34.20
CA PHE A 83 -0.27 -2.64 -34.06
C PHE A 83 0.51 -2.72 -32.76
N LEU A 84 -0.14 -2.93 -31.60
CA LEU A 84 0.53 -3.07 -30.30
C LEU A 84 1.49 -4.27 -30.28
N GLU A 85 1.13 -5.39 -30.92
CA GLU A 85 2.00 -6.55 -31.11
C GLU A 85 3.21 -6.20 -31.99
N GLN A 86 2.97 -5.52 -33.10
CA GLN A 86 4.01 -5.12 -34.09
C GLN A 86 5.07 -4.21 -33.45
N ILE A 87 4.67 -3.26 -32.61
CA ILE A 87 5.62 -2.34 -31.96
C ILE A 87 6.30 -2.92 -30.73
N GLY A 88 5.90 -4.13 -30.29
CA GLY A 88 6.41 -4.81 -29.09
C GLY A 88 5.86 -4.27 -27.77
N TYR A 89 4.74 -3.53 -27.79
CA TYR A 89 4.02 -3.12 -26.59
C TYR A 89 3.35 -4.32 -25.94
N LEU A 90 2.69 -5.14 -26.74
CA LEU A 90 2.14 -6.44 -26.35
C LEU A 90 3.13 -7.54 -26.77
N VAL A 91 3.61 -8.33 -25.82
CA VAL A 91 4.60 -9.38 -26.08
C VAL A 91 3.95 -10.77 -26.14
N ALA A 92 4.53 -11.66 -26.94
CA ALA A 92 4.07 -13.04 -27.02
C ALA A 92 4.26 -13.75 -25.66
N GLN A 93 3.23 -14.45 -25.19
CA GLN A 93 3.32 -15.25 -23.99
C GLN A 93 4.12 -16.54 -24.27
N GLY A 94 5.10 -16.81 -23.38
CA GLY A 94 5.84 -18.07 -23.38
C GLY A 94 5.06 -19.23 -22.79
N ALA A 95 5.71 -20.40 -22.70
CA ALA A 95 5.13 -21.59 -22.09
C ALA A 95 4.69 -21.35 -20.64
N ASP A 96 3.82 -22.22 -20.11
CA ASP A 96 3.41 -22.17 -18.71
C ASP A 96 4.59 -22.45 -17.77
N PHE A 97 4.54 -21.88 -16.58
CA PHE A 97 5.55 -22.05 -15.55
C PHE A 97 4.95 -21.80 -14.16
N ASP A 98 5.62 -22.30 -13.15
CA ASP A 98 5.38 -21.93 -11.76
C ASP A 98 6.49 -21.01 -11.26
N ILE A 99 6.13 -20.10 -10.36
CA ILE A 99 7.13 -19.35 -9.58
C ILE A 99 7.83 -20.28 -8.59
N THR A 100 9.08 -19.95 -8.28
CA THR A 100 9.95 -20.76 -7.42
C THR A 100 10.66 -19.94 -6.34
N PRO A 101 9.99 -19.02 -5.63
CA PRO A 101 10.62 -18.35 -4.51
C PRO A 101 10.83 -19.34 -3.35
N GLU A 102 11.98 -19.25 -2.72
CA GLU A 102 12.34 -20.03 -1.54
C GLU A 102 12.50 -19.10 -0.33
N HIS A 103 12.48 -19.66 0.89
CA HIS A 103 12.68 -18.90 2.13
C HIS A 103 11.70 -17.71 2.29
N VAL A 104 10.42 -17.95 2.04
CA VAL A 104 9.34 -16.94 2.15
C VAL A 104 8.59 -17.13 3.46
N ASP A 105 8.40 -16.03 4.21
CA ASP A 105 7.71 -16.03 5.49
C ASP A 105 6.23 -16.45 5.37
N THR A 106 5.70 -17.02 6.46
CA THR A 106 4.35 -17.61 6.49
C THR A 106 3.23 -16.61 6.30
N GLU A 107 3.48 -15.34 6.65
CA GLU A 107 2.57 -14.22 6.41
C GLU A 107 2.25 -14.00 4.94
N ILE A 108 3.13 -14.46 4.05
CA ILE A 108 2.98 -14.36 2.60
C ILE A 108 2.43 -15.65 2.02
N THR A 109 2.90 -16.80 2.52
CA THR A 109 2.64 -18.11 1.89
C THR A 109 1.39 -18.81 2.42
N HIS A 110 1.04 -18.64 3.70
CA HIS A 110 0.03 -19.44 4.37
C HIS A 110 -1.13 -18.62 4.96
N GLN A 111 -0.95 -17.32 5.15
CA GLN A 111 -1.96 -16.46 5.75
C GLN A 111 -2.58 -15.54 4.70
N ALA A 112 -3.87 -15.28 4.82
CA ALA A 112 -4.56 -14.25 4.08
C ALA A 112 -5.04 -13.18 5.05
N GLY A 113 -4.77 -11.90 4.76
CA GLY A 113 -5.13 -10.81 5.66
C GLY A 113 -4.77 -9.43 5.14
N PRO A 114 -5.11 -8.38 5.90
CA PRO A 114 -4.84 -7.00 5.50
C PRO A 114 -3.35 -6.71 5.33
N GLN A 115 -3.05 -5.83 4.38
CA GLN A 115 -1.74 -5.24 4.20
C GLN A 115 -1.85 -3.72 4.41
N LEU A 116 -1.07 -3.19 5.36
CA LEU A 116 -1.05 -1.76 5.67
C LEU A 116 0.03 -1.06 4.84
N VAL A 117 -0.25 0.13 4.35
CA VAL A 117 0.75 0.99 3.68
C VAL A 117 0.91 2.27 4.49
N VAL A 118 2.16 2.69 4.74
CA VAL A 118 2.46 3.83 5.60
C VAL A 118 3.67 4.60 5.09
N PRO A 119 3.65 5.96 5.13
CA PRO A 119 4.81 6.77 4.78
C PRO A 119 5.95 6.56 5.79
N ILE A 120 7.10 6.08 5.31
CA ILE A 120 8.27 5.78 6.15
C ILE A 120 8.87 7.02 6.82
N MET A 121 8.67 8.20 6.25
CA MET A 121 9.22 9.44 6.80
C MET A 121 8.57 9.87 8.11
N ASN A 122 7.40 9.32 8.45
CA ASN A 122 6.75 9.58 9.73
C ASN A 122 6.99 8.42 10.70
N ALA A 123 7.96 8.56 11.59
CA ALA A 123 8.37 7.52 12.56
C ALA A 123 7.20 7.01 13.42
N ARG A 124 6.32 7.92 13.86
CA ARG A 124 5.13 7.56 14.65
C ARG A 124 4.16 6.68 13.85
N PHE A 125 3.92 7.02 12.59
CA PHE A 125 3.04 6.21 11.72
C PHE A 125 3.68 4.87 11.39
N ALA A 126 4.98 4.86 11.10
CA ALA A 126 5.72 3.63 10.82
C ALA A 126 5.69 2.66 12.01
N LEU A 127 5.94 3.15 13.24
CA LEU A 127 5.84 2.35 14.47
C LEU A 127 4.40 1.85 14.73
N ASN A 128 3.39 2.70 14.51
CA ASN A 128 1.99 2.29 14.65
C ASN A 128 1.65 1.17 13.66
N ALA A 129 2.12 1.27 12.44
CA ALA A 129 1.88 0.28 11.40
C ALA A 129 2.62 -1.04 11.68
N ALA A 130 3.90 -0.99 12.09
CA ALA A 130 4.64 -2.18 12.50
C ALA A 130 3.95 -2.92 13.66
N ASN A 131 3.34 -2.19 14.59
CA ASN A 131 2.62 -2.73 15.74
C ASN A 131 1.16 -3.12 15.44
N ALA A 132 0.64 -2.82 14.25
CA ALA A 132 -0.75 -3.10 13.87
C ALA A 132 -1.01 -4.59 13.52
N ARG A 133 -0.04 -5.50 13.78
CA ARG A 133 -0.25 -6.95 13.66
C ARG A 133 -1.44 -7.42 14.51
N TRP A 134 -1.64 -6.81 15.68
CA TRP A 134 -2.70 -7.14 16.61
C TRP A 134 -3.53 -5.91 16.93
N GLY A 135 -4.84 -5.99 16.72
CA GLY A 135 -5.75 -4.89 16.94
C GLY A 135 -6.92 -5.24 17.84
N SER A 136 -7.26 -4.31 18.76
CA SER A 136 -8.48 -4.38 19.55
C SER A 136 -9.70 -4.20 18.64
N LEU A 137 -10.56 -5.20 18.58
CA LEU A 137 -11.80 -5.12 17.83
C LEU A 137 -12.79 -4.14 18.49
N TYR A 138 -12.83 -4.14 19.84
CA TYR A 138 -13.73 -3.25 20.56
C TYR A 138 -13.37 -1.78 20.36
N ASP A 139 -12.08 -1.43 20.45
CA ASP A 139 -11.62 -0.07 20.20
C ASP A 139 -11.88 0.35 18.73
N ALA A 140 -11.62 -0.55 17.78
CA ALA A 140 -11.86 -0.30 16.37
C ALA A 140 -13.33 -0.03 16.09
N LEU A 141 -14.25 -0.83 16.63
CA LEU A 141 -15.70 -0.66 16.46
C LEU A 141 -16.23 0.58 17.18
N TYR A 142 -15.75 0.83 18.41
CA TYR A 142 -16.25 1.95 19.20
C TYR A 142 -15.92 3.30 18.57
N GLY A 143 -14.75 3.41 17.92
CA GLY A 143 -14.20 4.67 17.41
C GLY A 143 -14.74 5.13 16.04
N ASN A 144 -15.50 4.31 15.31
CA ASN A 144 -15.89 4.60 13.94
C ASN A 144 -17.40 4.46 13.67
N ASP A 145 -17.81 4.53 12.41
CA ASP A 145 -19.21 4.55 11.95
C ASP A 145 -19.83 3.16 11.71
N VAL A 146 -19.08 2.06 11.90
CA VAL A 146 -19.64 0.69 11.83
C VAL A 146 -20.73 0.51 12.88
N ILE A 147 -20.53 1.08 14.07
CA ILE A 147 -21.59 1.18 15.08
C ILE A 147 -22.30 2.52 14.92
N SER A 148 -23.55 2.48 14.44
CA SER A 148 -24.39 3.66 14.27
C SER A 148 -24.53 4.44 15.58
N GLU A 149 -24.54 5.77 15.50
CA GLU A 149 -24.80 6.67 16.64
C GLU A 149 -26.27 6.80 17.01
N GLU A 150 -27.17 6.18 16.26
CA GLU A 150 -28.60 6.21 16.53
C GLU A 150 -29.01 5.51 17.83
N HIS A 151 -30.18 5.87 18.32
CA HIS A 151 -30.78 5.29 19.53
C HIS A 151 -29.91 5.48 20.79
N GLY A 152 -29.26 6.63 20.91
CA GLY A 152 -28.47 6.99 22.08
C GLY A 152 -27.08 6.37 22.14
N ALA A 153 -26.57 5.86 21.00
CA ALA A 153 -25.24 5.24 20.89
C ALA A 153 -24.18 6.21 20.32
N ASP A 154 -24.30 7.50 20.60
CA ASP A 154 -23.36 8.54 20.17
C ASP A 154 -21.96 8.37 20.76
N LYS A 155 -20.95 8.82 20.03
CA LYS A 155 -19.52 8.75 20.40
C LYS A 155 -19.06 9.89 21.32
N GLY A 156 -19.84 10.40 22.19
CA GLY A 156 -19.52 11.55 23.05
C GLY A 156 -18.12 11.53 23.69
N GLY A 157 -17.78 12.57 24.46
CA GLY A 157 -16.47 12.70 25.10
C GLY A 157 -16.17 11.72 26.23
N ALA A 158 -17.16 10.95 26.71
CA ALA A 158 -17.05 9.91 27.72
C ALA A 158 -17.57 8.56 27.18
N TYR A 159 -17.20 7.47 27.86
CA TYR A 159 -17.71 6.15 27.51
C TYR A 159 -19.23 6.11 27.55
N ASN A 160 -19.84 5.66 26.46
CA ASN A 160 -21.28 5.48 26.32
C ASN A 160 -21.63 3.99 26.44
N PRO A 161 -22.31 3.54 27.52
CA PRO A 161 -22.62 2.13 27.73
C PRO A 161 -23.60 1.56 26.70
N VAL A 162 -24.48 2.37 26.10
CA VAL A 162 -25.36 1.92 25.02
C VAL A 162 -24.55 1.56 23.78
N ARG A 163 -23.59 2.41 23.42
CA ARG A 163 -22.64 2.13 22.33
C ARG A 163 -21.75 0.94 22.65
N GLY A 164 -21.25 0.89 23.88
CA GLY A 164 -20.41 -0.22 24.34
C GLY A 164 -21.11 -1.57 24.26
N GLN A 165 -22.42 -1.64 24.58
CA GLN A 165 -23.18 -2.88 24.42
C GLN A 165 -23.31 -3.30 22.96
N LYS A 166 -23.57 -2.36 22.03
CA LYS A 166 -23.59 -2.68 20.59
C LYS A 166 -22.23 -3.20 20.09
N VAL A 167 -21.12 -2.68 20.60
CA VAL A 167 -19.77 -3.17 20.30
C VAL A 167 -19.58 -4.60 20.78
N ILE A 168 -20.00 -4.90 22.03
CA ILE A 168 -19.93 -6.25 22.60
C ILE A 168 -20.77 -7.22 21.77
N ASP A 169 -22.00 -6.83 21.44
CA ASP A 169 -22.91 -7.66 20.62
C ASP A 169 -22.31 -7.95 19.24
N TYR A 170 -21.74 -6.96 18.58
CA TYR A 170 -21.06 -7.12 17.29
C TYR A 170 -19.84 -8.07 17.42
N GLY A 171 -19.07 -7.94 18.50
CA GLY A 171 -17.96 -8.86 18.78
C GLY A 171 -18.43 -10.31 19.02
N ARG A 172 -19.61 -10.51 19.63
CA ARG A 172 -20.21 -11.84 19.81
C ARG A 172 -20.69 -12.43 18.46
N ASP A 173 -21.33 -11.62 17.62
CA ASP A 173 -21.69 -12.01 16.24
C ASP A 173 -20.45 -12.44 15.46
N PHE A 174 -19.34 -11.72 15.60
CA PHE A 174 -18.09 -12.09 14.96
C PHE A 174 -17.53 -13.41 15.49
N LEU A 175 -17.56 -13.66 16.80
CA LEU A 175 -17.14 -14.95 17.36
C LEU A 175 -18.01 -16.11 16.87
N ASP A 176 -19.31 -15.92 16.73
CA ASP A 176 -20.22 -16.95 16.20
C ASP A 176 -19.90 -17.33 14.74
N VAL A 177 -19.33 -16.39 13.98
CA VAL A 177 -18.85 -16.65 12.61
C VAL A 177 -17.46 -17.27 12.59
N ALA A 178 -16.51 -16.72 13.35
CA ALA A 178 -15.10 -17.10 13.30
C ALA A 178 -14.78 -18.37 14.11
N ALA A 179 -15.49 -18.59 15.18
CA ALA A 179 -15.28 -19.71 16.11
C ALA A 179 -16.61 -20.26 16.63
N PRO A 180 -17.48 -20.80 15.75
CA PRO A 180 -18.82 -21.25 16.11
C PRO A 180 -18.79 -22.32 17.19
N LEU A 181 -19.84 -22.33 18.03
CA LEU A 181 -20.06 -23.36 19.04
C LEU A 181 -20.79 -24.56 18.43
N GLU A 182 -20.63 -25.74 19.04
CA GLU A 182 -21.43 -26.93 18.65
C GLU A 182 -22.95 -26.67 18.80
N GLN A 183 -23.34 -25.90 19.82
CA GLN A 183 -24.72 -25.47 20.08
C GLN A 183 -24.73 -24.10 20.78
N GLY A 184 -25.74 -23.30 20.50
CA GLY A 184 -25.91 -21.98 21.08
C GLY A 184 -25.05 -20.89 20.40
N SER A 185 -24.73 -19.85 21.13
CA SER A 185 -24.04 -18.65 20.65
C SER A 185 -23.12 -18.09 21.72
N HIS A 186 -22.06 -17.44 21.30
CA HIS A 186 -21.18 -16.68 22.22
C HIS A 186 -21.90 -15.56 22.97
N HIS A 187 -23.06 -15.09 22.51
CA HIS A 187 -23.93 -14.17 23.26
C HIS A 187 -24.42 -14.77 24.58
N GLN A 188 -24.52 -16.10 24.66
CA GLN A 188 -24.98 -16.83 25.83
C GLN A 188 -23.84 -17.26 26.75
N ALA A 189 -22.59 -17.01 26.38
CA ALA A 189 -21.44 -17.41 27.17
C ALA A 189 -21.39 -16.68 28.52
N THR A 190 -21.14 -17.43 29.60
CA THR A 190 -20.98 -16.92 30.97
C THR A 190 -19.60 -17.23 31.54
N ALA A 191 -18.85 -18.17 30.99
CA ALA A 191 -17.47 -18.47 31.36
C ALA A 191 -16.78 -19.28 30.26
N TYR A 192 -15.47 -19.19 30.24
CA TYR A 192 -14.57 -20.00 29.42
C TYR A 192 -13.62 -20.78 30.35
N SER A 193 -13.35 -22.03 30.02
CA SER A 193 -12.37 -22.87 30.74
C SER A 193 -11.74 -23.87 29.74
N ILE A 194 -10.55 -24.38 30.08
CA ILE A 194 -9.86 -25.40 29.29
C ILE A 194 -9.82 -26.68 30.10
N VAL A 195 -10.47 -27.73 29.61
CA VAL A 195 -10.56 -29.03 30.21
C VAL A 195 -10.21 -30.08 29.16
N ASP A 196 -9.35 -31.02 29.52
CA ASP A 196 -8.90 -32.09 28.61
C ASP A 196 -8.42 -31.57 27.24
N GLN A 197 -7.69 -30.46 27.27
CA GLN A 197 -7.14 -29.77 26.08
C GLN A 197 -8.19 -29.16 25.13
N MET A 198 -9.45 -29.04 25.57
CA MET A 198 -10.55 -28.45 24.80
C MET A 198 -11.07 -27.21 25.48
N LEU A 199 -11.56 -26.25 24.70
CA LEU A 199 -12.23 -25.06 25.21
C LEU A 199 -13.69 -25.40 25.54
N HIS A 200 -14.03 -25.28 26.83
CA HIS A 200 -15.38 -25.40 27.35
C HIS A 200 -16.01 -24.02 27.55
N ILE A 201 -17.16 -23.82 26.97
CA ILE A 201 -17.93 -22.58 27.07
C ILE A 201 -19.19 -22.87 27.90
N ARG A 202 -19.29 -22.23 29.08
CA ARG A 202 -20.51 -22.30 29.88
C ARG A 202 -21.53 -21.31 29.34
N LEU A 203 -22.72 -21.79 29.02
CA LEU A 203 -23.82 -20.96 28.54
C LEU A 203 -24.77 -20.57 29.66
N GLU A 204 -25.63 -19.57 29.41
CA GLU A 204 -26.79 -19.26 30.23
C GLU A 204 -27.66 -20.51 30.42
N GLY A 205 -28.13 -20.78 31.64
CA GLY A 205 -28.80 -22.03 31.93
C GLY A 205 -27.89 -23.16 32.43
N GLY A 206 -26.56 -22.96 32.40
CA GLY A 206 -25.58 -23.82 33.04
C GLY A 206 -25.04 -24.97 32.20
N SER A 207 -25.49 -25.13 30.95
CA SER A 207 -24.90 -26.11 30.02
C SER A 207 -23.47 -25.71 29.64
N SER A 208 -22.62 -26.70 29.39
CA SER A 208 -21.27 -26.48 28.85
C SER A 208 -21.22 -27.07 27.42
N VAL A 209 -20.70 -26.32 26.47
CA VAL A 209 -20.54 -26.68 25.07
C VAL A 209 -19.11 -26.50 24.62
N LEU A 210 -18.75 -27.10 23.50
CA LEU A 210 -17.44 -26.98 22.87
C LEU A 210 -17.51 -26.10 21.63
N LEU A 211 -16.33 -25.76 21.08
CA LEU A 211 -16.25 -25.24 19.73
C LEU A 211 -16.70 -26.28 18.71
N ALA A 212 -17.35 -25.87 17.65
CA ALA A 212 -17.72 -26.77 16.54
C ALA A 212 -16.49 -27.44 15.87
N SER A 213 -15.33 -26.79 15.96
CA SER A 213 -14.02 -27.31 15.56
C SER A 213 -13.06 -27.18 16.73
N ALA A 214 -12.76 -28.27 17.42
CA ALA A 214 -11.92 -28.25 18.62
C ALA A 214 -10.48 -27.80 18.35
N ASP A 215 -9.96 -28.00 17.14
CA ASP A 215 -8.64 -27.59 16.66
C ASP A 215 -8.48 -26.07 16.49
N GLN A 216 -9.55 -25.33 16.62
CA GLN A 216 -9.46 -23.85 16.67
C GLN A 216 -8.79 -23.33 17.92
N LEU A 217 -8.80 -24.07 19.05
CA LEU A 217 -8.05 -23.69 20.25
C LEU A 217 -6.55 -23.86 20.01
N VAL A 218 -5.80 -22.74 19.98
CA VAL A 218 -4.34 -22.72 19.78
C VAL A 218 -3.59 -22.60 21.09
N GLY A 219 -4.11 -21.80 22.03
CA GLY A 219 -3.45 -21.54 23.30
C GLY A 219 -4.25 -20.64 24.24
N TYR A 220 -3.64 -20.33 25.36
CA TYR A 220 -4.26 -19.51 26.40
C TYR A 220 -3.22 -18.82 27.28
N LEU A 221 -3.68 -17.91 28.14
CA LEU A 221 -2.93 -17.32 29.26
C LEU A 221 -3.76 -17.44 30.53
N GLY A 222 -3.09 -17.51 31.69
CA GLY A 222 -3.72 -17.70 32.98
C GLY A 222 -3.98 -19.16 33.31
N ASP A 223 -4.85 -19.42 34.29
CA ASP A 223 -5.20 -20.77 34.74
C ASP A 223 -6.22 -21.41 33.79
N THR A 224 -6.18 -22.72 33.61
CA THR A 224 -7.07 -23.45 32.70
C THR A 224 -8.56 -23.35 33.10
N ASP A 225 -8.87 -23.22 34.40
CA ASP A 225 -10.24 -23.04 34.89
C ASP A 225 -10.73 -21.58 34.81
N LYS A 226 -9.79 -20.60 34.70
CA LYS A 226 -10.06 -19.17 34.57
C LYS A 226 -9.02 -18.50 33.67
N PRO A 227 -9.00 -18.81 32.36
CA PRO A 227 -8.04 -18.19 31.46
C PRO A 227 -8.27 -16.68 31.37
N THR A 228 -7.17 -15.93 31.36
CA THR A 228 -7.21 -14.48 31.13
C THR A 228 -7.18 -14.12 29.64
N SER A 229 -6.79 -15.10 28.81
CA SER A 229 -6.78 -14.99 27.37
C SER A 229 -6.99 -16.36 26.74
N ILE A 230 -7.80 -16.43 25.68
CA ILE A 230 -8.02 -17.63 24.87
C ILE A 230 -7.64 -17.29 23.44
N LEU A 231 -6.63 -17.98 22.89
CA LEU A 231 -6.17 -17.80 21.54
C LEU A 231 -6.80 -18.85 20.62
N LEU A 232 -7.58 -18.37 19.66
CA LEU A 232 -8.23 -19.19 18.64
C LEU A 232 -7.64 -18.94 17.26
N LYS A 233 -7.81 -19.87 16.33
CA LYS A 233 -7.38 -19.75 14.95
C LYS A 233 -8.50 -20.12 13.98
N ASN A 234 -8.70 -19.28 12.95
CA ASN A 234 -9.63 -19.54 11.86
C ASN A 234 -9.05 -19.01 10.54
N ASN A 235 -9.11 -19.80 9.47
CA ASN A 235 -8.51 -19.47 8.16
C ASN A 235 -7.03 -19.05 8.26
N ASN A 236 -6.26 -19.68 9.16
CA ASN A 236 -4.87 -19.36 9.50
C ASN A 236 -4.61 -17.98 10.14
N LEU A 237 -5.66 -17.25 10.49
CA LEU A 237 -5.57 -16.04 11.31
C LEU A 237 -5.93 -16.33 12.76
N HIS A 238 -5.29 -15.61 13.68
CA HIS A 238 -5.58 -15.73 15.10
C HIS A 238 -6.55 -14.66 15.57
N LEU A 239 -7.32 -15.01 16.56
CA LEU A 239 -8.13 -14.10 17.37
C LEU A 239 -7.98 -14.49 18.83
N GLU A 240 -7.99 -13.50 19.71
CA GLU A 240 -7.79 -13.66 21.15
C GLU A 240 -8.97 -13.09 21.92
N ILE A 241 -9.66 -13.93 22.68
CA ILE A 241 -10.69 -13.49 23.62
C ILE A 241 -9.98 -13.11 24.92
N GLN A 242 -10.02 -11.85 25.31
CA GLN A 242 -9.42 -11.37 26.56
C GLN A 242 -10.47 -11.30 27.68
N VAL A 243 -10.18 -11.95 28.81
CA VAL A 243 -11.09 -12.08 29.97
C VAL A 243 -10.48 -11.37 31.15
N ASP A 244 -11.21 -10.40 31.74
CA ASP A 244 -10.79 -9.66 32.92
C ASP A 244 -12.02 -9.05 33.65
N SER A 245 -12.43 -9.64 34.71
CA SER A 245 -13.58 -9.20 35.52
C SER A 245 -13.36 -7.89 36.29
N MET A 246 -12.12 -7.41 36.37
CA MET A 246 -11.77 -6.14 37.02
C MET A 246 -11.71 -4.97 36.02
N HIS A 247 -11.70 -5.25 34.74
CA HIS A 247 -11.70 -4.23 33.68
C HIS A 247 -13.09 -3.58 33.54
N ASN A 248 -13.15 -2.29 33.24
CA ASN A 248 -14.42 -1.54 33.14
C ASN A 248 -15.43 -2.20 32.19
N ILE A 249 -15.00 -2.76 31.08
CA ILE A 249 -15.87 -3.46 30.12
C ILE A 249 -16.18 -4.87 30.67
N GLY A 250 -15.15 -5.65 31.04
CA GLY A 250 -15.32 -7.03 31.45
C GLY A 250 -16.14 -7.20 32.73
N SER A 251 -16.15 -6.21 33.64
CA SER A 251 -16.97 -6.23 34.83
C SER A 251 -18.49 -6.20 34.55
N GLY A 252 -18.87 -5.67 33.40
CA GLY A 252 -20.26 -5.63 32.91
C GLY A 252 -20.63 -6.77 31.97
N ASP A 253 -19.68 -7.55 31.51
CA ASP A 253 -19.88 -8.66 30.55
C ASP A 253 -20.13 -9.97 31.30
N LYS A 254 -21.11 -10.78 30.86
CA LYS A 254 -21.51 -12.04 31.47
C LYS A 254 -20.38 -13.05 31.64
N ALA A 255 -19.47 -13.10 30.68
CA ALA A 255 -18.30 -13.96 30.65
C ALA A 255 -16.99 -13.23 31.00
N SER A 256 -17.12 -11.97 31.47
CA SER A 256 -16.00 -11.07 31.80
C SER A 256 -15.07 -10.79 30.62
N VAL A 257 -15.56 -10.86 29.37
CA VAL A 257 -14.78 -10.51 28.19
C VAL A 257 -14.62 -9.00 28.14
N LYS A 258 -13.38 -8.54 28.14
CA LYS A 258 -13.04 -7.13 28.06
C LYS A 258 -12.74 -6.65 26.63
N ASP A 259 -12.30 -7.56 25.75
CA ASP A 259 -11.94 -7.28 24.39
C ASP A 259 -11.83 -8.56 23.55
N ILE A 260 -11.89 -8.41 22.23
CA ILE A 260 -11.47 -9.39 21.25
C ILE A 260 -10.33 -8.76 20.47
N VAL A 261 -9.15 -9.35 20.52
CA VAL A 261 -7.98 -8.88 19.78
C VAL A 261 -7.81 -9.78 18.55
N VAL A 262 -7.74 -9.18 17.37
CA VAL A 262 -7.58 -9.92 16.11
C VAL A 262 -6.21 -9.72 15.51
N GLU A 263 -5.68 -10.76 14.89
CA GLU A 263 -4.49 -10.67 14.04
C GLU A 263 -4.88 -9.90 12.78
N SER A 264 -4.33 -8.69 12.63
CA SER A 264 -4.81 -7.65 11.73
C SER A 264 -3.87 -7.41 10.55
N ALA A 265 -2.97 -6.44 10.63
CA ALA A 265 -2.00 -6.17 9.58
C ALA A 265 -0.91 -7.25 9.57
N LEU A 266 -1.11 -8.31 8.78
CA LEU A 266 -0.11 -9.37 8.64
C LEU A 266 1.19 -8.84 8.08
N THR A 267 1.08 -8.01 7.05
CA THR A 267 2.19 -7.36 6.38
C THR A 267 1.96 -5.85 6.34
N THR A 268 3.05 -5.10 6.32
CA THR A 268 3.04 -3.65 6.21
C THR A 268 4.08 -3.21 5.20
N ILE A 269 3.70 -2.35 4.28
CA ILE A 269 4.60 -1.70 3.33
C ILE A 269 5.03 -0.36 3.93
N MET A 270 6.32 -0.25 4.28
CA MET A 270 6.97 1.01 4.60
C MET A 270 7.31 1.70 3.27
N ASP A 271 6.70 2.85 3.02
CA ASP A 271 6.68 3.44 1.69
C ASP A 271 7.69 4.58 1.54
N CYS A 272 8.61 4.43 0.57
CA CYS A 272 9.52 5.51 0.11
C CYS A 272 9.03 6.21 -1.16
N GLU A 273 7.82 5.89 -1.64
CA GLU A 273 7.34 6.32 -2.95
C GLU A 273 6.13 7.25 -2.82
N ASP A 274 4.93 6.86 -3.23
CA ASP A 274 3.78 7.74 -3.43
C ASP A 274 3.27 8.46 -2.18
N SER A 275 3.47 7.88 -1.00
CA SER A 275 3.01 8.46 0.26
C SER A 275 4.01 9.40 0.93
N VAL A 276 5.18 9.65 0.32
CA VAL A 276 6.21 10.54 0.87
C VAL A 276 6.60 11.66 -0.11
N ALA A 277 7.08 12.78 0.43
CA ALA A 277 7.66 13.88 -0.33
C ALA A 277 9.17 13.96 -0.02
N ALA A 278 9.96 13.08 -0.63
CA ALA A 278 11.40 12.97 -0.42
C ALA A 278 12.15 13.47 -1.66
N VAL A 279 12.54 14.74 -1.66
CA VAL A 279 13.08 15.43 -2.84
C VAL A 279 14.58 15.72 -2.77
N ASP A 280 15.21 15.51 -1.62
CA ASP A 280 16.63 15.80 -1.39
C ASP A 280 17.29 14.82 -0.41
N ALA A 281 18.57 15.07 -0.12
CA ALA A 281 19.39 14.22 0.74
C ALA A 281 18.91 14.19 2.20
N GLN A 282 18.30 15.24 2.70
CA GLN A 282 17.79 15.28 4.07
C GLN A 282 16.54 14.42 4.20
N ASP A 283 15.63 14.52 3.24
CA ASP A 283 14.41 13.72 3.18
C ASP A 283 14.74 12.22 3.03
N LYS A 284 15.66 11.87 2.12
CA LYS A 284 16.08 10.47 1.93
C LYS A 284 16.81 9.92 3.16
N ALA A 285 17.65 10.74 3.81
CA ALA A 285 18.34 10.33 5.04
C ALA A 285 17.33 10.04 6.16
N LEU A 286 16.26 10.84 6.29
CA LEU A 286 15.18 10.59 7.26
C LEU A 286 14.47 9.26 6.97
N ALA A 287 14.09 9.02 5.71
CA ALA A 287 13.44 7.77 5.31
C ALA A 287 14.31 6.54 5.62
N TYR A 288 15.58 6.59 5.27
CA TYR A 288 16.53 5.50 5.53
C TYR A 288 16.84 5.33 7.02
N ALA A 289 16.92 6.41 7.79
CA ALA A 289 17.10 6.33 9.25
C ALA A 289 15.93 5.65 9.94
N ASN A 290 14.70 5.98 9.54
CA ASN A 290 13.51 5.31 10.06
C ASN A 290 13.46 3.82 9.68
N TRP A 291 13.81 3.48 8.42
CA TRP A 291 13.92 2.09 8.00
C TRP A 291 14.98 1.34 8.81
N LEU A 292 16.14 1.96 9.01
CA LEU A 292 17.21 1.39 9.84
C LEU A 292 16.75 1.10 11.28
N GLY A 293 16.06 2.06 11.89
CA GLY A 293 15.54 1.90 13.26
C GLY A 293 14.48 0.82 13.36
N LEU A 294 13.61 0.68 12.36
CA LEU A 294 12.63 -0.42 12.30
C LEU A 294 13.33 -1.78 12.15
N ILE A 295 14.27 -1.89 11.24
CA ILE A 295 15.01 -3.14 10.99
C ILE A 295 15.90 -3.50 12.18
N LYS A 296 16.51 -2.54 12.85
CA LYS A 296 17.24 -2.77 14.11
C LYS A 296 16.31 -3.05 15.30
N GLY A 297 15.05 -2.64 15.21
CA GLY A 297 14.08 -2.76 16.30
C GLY A 297 14.30 -1.73 17.42
N ASP A 298 15.04 -0.66 17.15
CA ASP A 298 15.41 0.39 18.09
C ASP A 298 14.77 1.76 17.76
N LEU A 299 13.92 1.84 16.74
CA LEU A 299 13.13 3.04 16.45
C LEU A 299 12.20 3.35 17.63
N GLU A 300 12.32 4.55 18.16
CA GLU A 300 11.50 5.03 19.27
C GLU A 300 10.91 6.41 18.94
N GLU A 301 9.69 6.67 19.42
CA GLU A 301 9.02 7.95 19.24
C GLU A 301 8.33 8.35 20.56
N THR A 302 8.60 9.58 21.01
CA THR A 302 7.97 10.11 22.21
C THR A 302 6.61 10.72 21.88
N ILE A 303 5.56 10.17 22.43
CA ILE A 303 4.18 10.63 22.23
C ILE A 303 3.70 11.36 23.47
N THR A 304 3.33 12.63 23.30
CA THR A 304 2.73 13.45 24.36
C THR A 304 1.23 13.55 24.18
N ARG A 305 0.46 13.23 25.22
CA ARG A 305 -0.99 13.40 25.30
C ARG A 305 -1.34 14.21 26.55
N GLY A 306 -1.72 15.47 26.35
CA GLY A 306 -1.94 16.40 27.46
C GLY A 306 -0.68 16.57 28.30
N THR A 307 -0.73 16.19 29.59
CA THR A 307 0.41 16.25 30.52
C THR A 307 1.20 14.94 30.60
N SER A 308 0.76 13.87 29.91
CA SER A 308 1.41 12.57 29.93
C SER A 308 2.26 12.36 28.69
N SER A 309 3.44 11.77 28.86
CA SER A 309 4.36 11.40 27.78
C SER A 309 4.78 9.95 27.94
N PHE A 310 4.82 9.22 26.82
CA PHE A 310 5.33 7.84 26.80
C PHE A 310 6.13 7.59 25.52
N VAL A 311 7.09 6.69 25.61
CA VAL A 311 7.91 6.27 24.48
C VAL A 311 7.22 5.10 23.77
N ARG A 312 6.92 5.29 22.49
CA ARG A 312 6.46 4.23 21.61
C ARG A 312 7.63 3.56 20.94
N LYS A 313 7.61 2.23 20.90
CA LYS A 313 8.61 1.38 20.26
C LYS A 313 7.94 0.14 19.69
N MET A 314 8.69 -0.69 18.98
CA MET A 314 8.18 -1.94 18.42
C MET A 314 7.79 -2.92 19.53
N ASN A 315 6.65 -3.60 19.34
CA ASN A 315 6.15 -4.60 20.26
C ASN A 315 7.02 -5.86 20.25
N GLY A 316 7.20 -6.48 21.43
CA GLY A 316 7.74 -7.83 21.55
C GLY A 316 6.79 -8.90 21.03
N ASP A 317 7.29 -10.13 20.94
CA ASP A 317 6.47 -11.29 20.58
C ASP A 317 5.52 -11.65 21.72
N ARG A 318 4.37 -12.20 21.36
CA ARG A 318 3.30 -12.58 22.28
C ARG A 318 3.44 -14.04 22.68
N GLN A 319 3.57 -14.32 23.96
CA GLN A 319 3.75 -15.66 24.51
C GLN A 319 2.41 -16.26 24.87
N TYR A 320 2.24 -17.56 24.63
CA TYR A 320 1.05 -18.33 24.99
C TYR A 320 1.43 -19.74 25.47
N THR A 321 0.52 -20.36 26.20
CA THR A 321 0.58 -21.78 26.54
C THR A 321 -0.38 -22.55 25.65
N ALA A 322 0.11 -23.54 24.93
CA ALA A 322 -0.73 -24.43 24.14
C ALA A 322 -1.55 -25.35 25.04
N ALA A 323 -2.59 -26.01 24.49
CA ALA A 323 -3.47 -26.89 25.23
C ALA A 323 -2.73 -28.08 25.88
N ASP A 324 -1.59 -28.50 25.32
CA ASP A 324 -0.73 -29.56 25.88
C ASP A 324 0.25 -29.06 26.95
N GLY A 325 0.24 -27.78 27.28
CA GLY A 325 1.10 -27.14 28.26
C GLY A 325 2.44 -26.63 27.72
N SER A 326 2.75 -26.83 26.43
CA SER A 326 3.94 -26.27 25.82
C SER A 326 3.80 -24.75 25.63
N VAL A 327 4.93 -24.03 25.69
CA VAL A 327 4.95 -22.57 25.49
C VAL A 327 5.42 -22.26 24.07
N PHE A 328 4.73 -21.33 23.43
CA PHE A 328 5.10 -20.82 22.11
C PHE A 328 4.92 -19.30 22.03
N ALA A 329 5.46 -18.71 20.99
CA ALA A 329 5.32 -17.28 20.73
C ALA A 329 4.79 -17.01 19.32
N LEU A 330 3.98 -15.94 19.20
CA LEU A 330 3.54 -15.36 17.95
C LEU A 330 4.17 -13.98 17.78
N LYS A 331 4.51 -13.60 16.54
CA LYS A 331 5.03 -12.26 16.26
C LYS A 331 4.07 -11.18 16.75
N GLY A 332 4.60 -10.21 17.48
CA GLY A 332 3.87 -9.03 17.93
C GLY A 332 3.78 -7.93 16.87
N ARG A 333 4.47 -8.10 15.73
CA ARG A 333 4.66 -7.09 14.68
C ARG A 333 4.27 -7.63 13.31
N SER A 334 3.86 -6.71 12.41
CA SER A 334 3.72 -7.00 10.98
C SER A 334 5.05 -7.43 10.37
N LEU A 335 5.00 -8.31 9.37
CA LEU A 335 6.12 -8.50 8.46
C LEU A 335 6.25 -7.26 7.58
N MET A 336 7.41 -6.60 7.61
CA MET A 336 7.63 -5.34 6.91
C MET A 336 8.24 -5.57 5.52
N PHE A 337 7.62 -4.94 4.52
CA PHE A 337 8.18 -4.66 3.20
C PHE A 337 8.66 -3.21 3.16
N ILE A 338 9.61 -2.90 2.29
CA ILE A 338 9.95 -1.54 1.92
C ILE A 338 9.60 -1.30 0.45
N ARG A 339 8.79 -0.27 0.14
CA ARG A 339 8.54 0.12 -1.24
C ARG A 339 9.59 1.14 -1.65
N ASN A 340 10.47 0.75 -2.57
CA ASN A 340 11.42 1.64 -3.22
C ASN A 340 10.69 2.48 -4.28
N VAL A 341 11.31 3.53 -4.80
CA VAL A 341 10.77 4.25 -5.96
C VAL A 341 10.95 3.46 -7.26
N GLY A 342 10.19 3.83 -8.29
CA GLY A 342 10.26 3.27 -9.65
C GLY A 342 11.56 3.62 -10.40
N HIS A 343 11.50 3.55 -11.73
CA HIS A 343 12.68 3.76 -12.59
C HIS A 343 12.81 5.19 -13.11
N LEU A 344 11.76 6.03 -13.03
CA LEU A 344 11.73 7.34 -13.67
C LEU A 344 12.65 8.35 -12.99
N MET A 345 12.54 8.50 -11.67
CA MET A 345 13.13 9.62 -10.96
C MET A 345 14.62 9.48 -10.73
N THR A 346 15.30 10.62 -10.80
CA THR A 346 16.65 10.81 -10.27
C THR A 346 16.57 11.60 -8.97
N ASN A 347 17.68 11.62 -8.20
CA ASN A 347 17.69 12.31 -6.91
C ASN A 347 19.05 13.02 -6.70
N PRO A 348 19.04 14.28 -6.26
CA PRO A 348 20.27 15.05 -6.04
C PRO A 348 21.06 14.61 -4.81
N SER A 349 20.61 13.62 -4.05
CA SER A 349 21.36 13.09 -2.90
C SER A 349 22.73 12.57 -3.27
N ILE A 350 22.87 11.99 -4.45
CA ILE A 350 24.14 11.52 -5.00
C ILE A 350 24.23 11.95 -6.47
N LEU A 351 25.37 12.54 -6.85
CA LEU A 351 25.63 12.88 -8.25
C LEU A 351 26.72 11.97 -8.82
N LEU A 352 26.61 11.68 -10.11
CA LEU A 352 27.62 11.01 -10.90
C LEU A 352 28.84 11.91 -11.12
N SER A 353 29.89 11.38 -11.69
CA SER A 353 31.12 12.13 -11.98
C SER A 353 30.92 13.31 -12.95
N ASP A 354 29.91 13.22 -13.82
CA ASP A 354 29.52 14.27 -14.78
C ASP A 354 28.59 15.34 -14.16
N GLY A 355 28.24 15.19 -12.88
CA GLY A 355 27.33 16.09 -12.15
C GLY A 355 25.84 15.78 -12.35
N SER A 356 25.48 14.78 -13.15
CA SER A 356 24.10 14.32 -13.25
C SER A 356 23.66 13.54 -11.99
N GLU A 357 22.37 13.56 -11.70
CA GLU A 357 21.78 12.86 -10.56
C GLU A 357 21.76 11.34 -10.77
N ILE A 358 21.89 10.59 -9.69
CA ILE A 358 21.74 9.12 -9.68
C ILE A 358 20.26 8.72 -9.91
N PRO A 359 19.98 7.63 -10.64
CA PRO A 359 18.63 7.05 -10.64
C PRO A 359 18.22 6.65 -9.20
N GLU A 360 17.14 7.24 -8.72
CA GLU A 360 16.71 7.10 -7.32
C GLU A 360 16.37 5.65 -6.95
N GLY A 361 15.75 4.91 -7.89
CA GLY A 361 15.43 3.51 -7.69
C GLY A 361 16.62 2.58 -7.52
N ILE A 362 17.80 2.93 -8.07
CA ILE A 362 19.07 2.22 -7.83
C ILE A 362 19.59 2.54 -6.43
N MET A 363 19.56 3.81 -6.06
CA MET A 363 19.96 4.26 -4.72
C MET A 363 19.12 3.58 -3.63
N ASP A 364 17.79 3.58 -3.78
CA ASP A 364 16.89 2.93 -2.84
C ASP A 364 17.19 1.43 -2.75
N GLY A 365 17.33 0.74 -3.88
CA GLY A 365 17.60 -0.70 -3.92
C GLY A 365 18.86 -1.08 -3.13
N VAL A 366 19.95 -0.33 -3.31
CA VAL A 366 21.24 -0.60 -2.63
C VAL A 366 21.16 -0.24 -1.13
N ILE A 367 20.65 0.96 -0.78
CA ILE A 367 20.70 1.43 0.62
C ILE A 367 19.69 0.66 1.48
N THR A 368 18.48 0.41 0.98
CA THR A 368 17.47 -0.35 1.74
C THR A 368 17.89 -1.81 1.95
N SER A 369 18.58 -2.41 0.97
CA SER A 369 19.16 -3.76 1.11
C SER A 369 20.34 -3.79 2.08
N LEU A 370 21.22 -2.77 2.07
CA LEU A 370 22.31 -2.64 3.05
C LEU A 370 21.74 -2.58 4.48
N ILE A 371 20.68 -1.81 4.69
CA ILE A 371 19.97 -1.73 5.98
C ILE A 371 19.42 -3.10 6.39
N SER A 372 18.84 -3.85 5.45
CA SER A 372 18.26 -5.17 5.73
C SER A 372 19.27 -6.21 6.21
N LEU A 373 20.59 -6.00 5.99
CA LEU A 373 21.63 -6.87 6.55
C LEU A 373 21.59 -6.95 8.08
N HIS A 374 21.09 -5.92 8.75
CA HIS A 374 20.91 -5.94 10.21
C HIS A 374 19.85 -6.95 10.67
N ASP A 375 18.84 -7.24 9.83
CA ASP A 375 17.88 -8.30 10.10
C ASP A 375 18.42 -9.68 9.71
N LEU A 376 18.97 -9.79 8.49
CA LEU A 376 19.49 -11.04 7.93
C LEU A 376 20.64 -11.66 8.74
N LYS A 377 21.42 -10.84 9.46
CA LYS A 377 22.53 -11.26 10.31
C LYS A 377 22.17 -11.30 11.81
N ARG A 378 20.91 -11.12 12.14
CA ARG A 378 20.46 -11.05 13.52
C ARG A 378 20.40 -12.43 14.15
N GLU A 379 20.94 -12.57 15.34
CA GLU A 379 20.77 -13.73 16.21
C GLU A 379 19.73 -13.40 17.29
N GLY A 380 18.48 -13.80 17.06
CA GLY A 380 17.37 -13.59 18.00
C GLY A 380 16.78 -12.16 17.99
N GLY A 381 15.89 -11.87 18.91
CA GLY A 381 15.27 -10.55 19.09
C GLY A 381 14.11 -10.26 18.13
N LEU A 382 13.96 -8.99 17.74
CA LEU A 382 12.82 -8.50 16.94
C LEU A 382 13.06 -8.69 15.43
N ALA A 383 13.33 -9.94 14.97
CA ALA A 383 13.55 -10.20 13.55
C ALA A 383 12.32 -9.84 12.70
N ASN A 384 12.57 -9.23 11.54
CA ASN A 384 11.52 -8.98 10.55
C ASN A 384 11.18 -10.28 9.81
N SER A 385 12.16 -10.91 9.15
CA SER A 385 11.99 -12.19 8.48
C SER A 385 12.47 -13.34 9.36
N MET A 386 11.67 -14.42 9.44
CA MET A 386 12.06 -15.65 10.13
C MET A 386 12.73 -16.65 9.20
N THR A 387 12.69 -16.39 7.90
CA THR A 387 13.23 -17.27 6.85
C THR A 387 14.52 -16.74 6.22
N GLY A 388 14.97 -15.54 6.64
CA GLY A 388 16.21 -14.94 6.13
C GLY A 388 16.04 -14.23 4.79
N SER A 389 14.88 -13.61 4.55
CA SER A 389 14.57 -12.85 3.34
C SER A 389 14.39 -11.37 3.65
N THR A 390 14.59 -10.53 2.64
CA THR A 390 14.17 -9.13 2.66
C THR A 390 13.18 -8.85 1.53
N TYR A 391 12.20 -7.99 1.78
CA TYR A 391 11.03 -7.80 0.94
C TYR A 391 10.98 -6.38 0.40
N ILE A 392 11.15 -6.23 -0.92
CA ILE A 392 11.09 -4.93 -1.61
C ILE A 392 9.90 -4.91 -2.57
N VAL A 393 9.02 -3.91 -2.44
CA VAL A 393 7.99 -3.61 -3.44
C VAL A 393 8.59 -2.68 -4.49
N LYS A 394 8.46 -3.04 -5.77
CA LYS A 394 8.93 -2.21 -6.89
C LYS A 394 7.73 -1.68 -7.69
N PRO A 395 7.44 -0.38 -7.60
CA PRO A 395 6.31 0.25 -8.26
C PRO A 395 6.63 0.66 -9.69
N LYS A 396 5.58 0.98 -10.45
CA LYS A 396 5.63 1.72 -11.71
C LYS A 396 6.60 1.13 -12.76
N MET A 397 6.65 -0.22 -12.84
CA MET A 397 7.39 -0.92 -13.90
C MET A 397 6.51 -1.07 -15.14
N HIS A 398 7.07 -0.77 -16.32
CA HIS A 398 6.40 -0.85 -17.61
C HIS A 398 6.86 -2.10 -18.40
N GLY A 399 6.21 -3.22 -18.11
CA GLY A 399 6.40 -4.47 -18.84
C GLY A 399 7.59 -5.33 -18.39
N PRO A 400 7.79 -6.49 -19.04
CA PRO A 400 8.71 -7.53 -18.55
C PRO A 400 10.19 -7.15 -18.58
N ASP A 401 10.61 -6.23 -19.45
CA ASP A 401 12.01 -5.82 -19.51
C ASP A 401 12.41 -4.99 -18.29
N GLU A 402 11.51 -4.17 -17.76
CA GLU A 402 11.76 -3.41 -16.55
C GLU A 402 11.73 -4.31 -15.30
N VAL A 403 10.90 -5.34 -15.30
CA VAL A 403 10.94 -6.36 -14.23
C VAL A 403 12.24 -7.15 -14.30
N ARG A 404 12.71 -7.50 -15.50
CA ARG A 404 14.02 -8.16 -15.71
C ARG A 404 15.17 -7.29 -15.21
N PHE A 405 15.16 -6.00 -15.55
CA PHE A 405 16.14 -5.03 -15.02
C PHE A 405 16.14 -5.02 -13.49
N THR A 406 14.98 -4.97 -12.84
CA THR A 406 14.87 -5.03 -11.38
C THR A 406 15.45 -6.33 -10.82
N ASN A 407 15.16 -7.47 -11.46
CA ASN A 407 15.72 -8.76 -11.07
C ASN A 407 17.24 -8.78 -11.18
N GLU A 408 17.81 -8.23 -12.25
CA GLU A 408 19.26 -8.14 -12.46
C GLU A 408 19.93 -7.14 -11.49
N LEU A 409 19.28 -6.03 -11.18
CA LEU A 409 19.74 -5.09 -10.17
C LEU A 409 19.83 -5.77 -8.79
N PHE A 410 18.79 -6.51 -8.40
CA PHE A 410 18.79 -7.24 -7.13
C PHE A 410 19.83 -8.37 -7.11
N ASN A 411 20.06 -9.06 -8.24
CA ASN A 411 21.15 -10.00 -8.38
C ASN A 411 22.53 -9.32 -8.10
N ALA A 412 22.74 -8.13 -8.66
CA ALA A 412 24.00 -7.40 -8.46
C ALA A 412 24.15 -6.89 -7.02
N ILE A 413 23.06 -6.53 -6.37
CA ILE A 413 23.07 -6.14 -4.95
C ILE A 413 23.38 -7.35 -4.06
N GLU A 414 22.78 -8.50 -4.34
CA GLU A 414 23.06 -9.76 -3.63
C GLU A 414 24.53 -10.16 -3.77
N ASP A 415 25.09 -10.07 -4.99
CA ASP A 415 26.51 -10.32 -5.24
C ASP A 415 27.41 -9.31 -4.48
N ALA A 416 27.01 -8.02 -4.44
CA ALA A 416 27.76 -6.99 -3.74
C ALA A 416 27.78 -7.20 -2.22
N PHE A 417 26.74 -7.76 -1.65
CA PHE A 417 26.60 -7.97 -0.20
C PHE A 417 26.85 -9.41 0.25
N ASP A 418 27.36 -10.25 -0.65
CA ASP A 418 27.67 -11.67 -0.39
C ASP A 418 26.43 -12.43 0.14
N LEU A 419 25.22 -12.12 -0.41
CA LEU A 419 23.97 -12.77 -0.10
C LEU A 419 23.70 -13.95 -1.05
N GLU A 420 22.97 -14.94 -0.57
CA GLU A 420 22.46 -16.00 -1.41
C GLU A 420 21.51 -15.43 -2.46
N ARG A 421 21.48 -16.07 -3.64
CA ARG A 421 20.61 -15.65 -4.73
C ARG A 421 19.15 -15.72 -4.30
N HIS A 422 18.38 -14.68 -4.64
CA HIS A 422 16.98 -14.49 -4.30
C HIS A 422 16.69 -14.28 -2.80
N THR A 423 17.67 -13.88 -2.00
CA THR A 423 17.45 -13.35 -0.64
C THR A 423 16.58 -12.10 -0.69
N ILE A 424 16.80 -11.21 -1.67
CA ILE A 424 15.95 -10.05 -1.92
C ILE A 424 14.73 -10.49 -2.72
N LYS A 425 13.56 -10.47 -2.09
CA LYS A 425 12.27 -10.75 -2.72
C LYS A 425 11.71 -9.50 -3.38
N VAL A 426 10.87 -9.69 -4.40
CA VAL A 426 10.23 -8.58 -5.10
C VAL A 426 8.71 -8.70 -5.05
N GLY A 427 8.06 -7.58 -4.73
CA GLY A 427 6.66 -7.33 -4.99
C GLY A 427 6.52 -6.54 -6.29
N ILE A 428 5.79 -7.06 -7.26
CA ILE A 428 5.50 -6.40 -8.52
C ILE A 428 4.15 -5.67 -8.38
N MET A 429 4.17 -4.34 -8.57
CA MET A 429 2.93 -3.59 -8.71
C MET A 429 2.43 -3.73 -10.16
N ASP A 430 1.23 -4.27 -10.29
CA ASP A 430 0.49 -4.31 -11.56
C ASP A 430 -0.33 -3.01 -11.66
N GLU A 431 0.33 -1.94 -12.08
CA GLU A 431 -0.23 -0.59 -12.04
C GLU A 431 0.12 0.25 -13.27
N GLU A 432 0.77 -0.34 -14.26
CA GLU A 432 1.05 0.29 -15.55
C GLU A 432 0.47 -0.59 -16.66
N ARG A 433 -0.14 0.02 -17.67
CA ARG A 433 -0.89 -0.68 -18.72
C ARG A 433 -0.04 -1.76 -19.41
N ARG A 434 1.23 -1.46 -19.73
CA ARG A 434 2.12 -2.42 -20.38
C ARG A 434 2.49 -3.60 -19.48
N THR A 435 2.49 -3.42 -18.15
CA THR A 435 2.63 -4.53 -17.18
C THR A 435 1.37 -5.36 -17.13
N SER A 436 0.20 -4.74 -17.04
CA SER A 436 -1.08 -5.47 -16.98
C SER A 436 -1.29 -6.39 -18.17
N VAL A 437 -1.11 -5.87 -19.39
CA VAL A 437 -1.31 -6.68 -20.62
C VAL A 437 -0.22 -7.73 -20.85
N ASN A 438 0.89 -7.69 -20.10
CA ASN A 438 2.02 -8.63 -20.19
C ASN A 438 2.33 -9.27 -18.82
N LEU A 439 1.37 -9.34 -17.89
CA LEU A 439 1.63 -9.71 -16.49
C LEU A 439 2.31 -11.07 -16.34
N LYS A 440 1.92 -12.09 -17.12
CA LYS A 440 2.56 -13.41 -17.11
C LYS A 440 4.06 -13.34 -17.38
N GLU A 441 4.48 -12.53 -18.35
CA GLU A 441 5.90 -12.38 -18.69
C GLU A 441 6.65 -11.49 -17.68
N CYS A 442 5.95 -10.54 -17.05
CA CYS A 442 6.49 -9.79 -15.91
C CYS A 442 6.80 -10.72 -14.74
N ILE A 443 5.87 -11.60 -14.37
CA ILE A 443 6.08 -12.62 -13.31
C ILE A 443 7.24 -13.55 -13.70
N ARG A 444 7.30 -14.01 -14.96
CA ARG A 444 8.37 -14.86 -15.49
C ARG A 444 9.75 -14.23 -15.29
N ALA A 445 9.87 -12.93 -15.54
CA ALA A 445 11.14 -12.22 -15.44
C ALA A 445 11.74 -12.20 -14.01
N ALA A 446 10.90 -12.43 -12.99
CA ALA A 446 11.32 -12.46 -11.58
C ALA A 446 10.87 -13.75 -10.86
N LYS A 447 10.58 -14.85 -11.58
CA LYS A 447 9.95 -16.05 -11.05
C LYS A 447 10.61 -16.68 -9.81
N GLY A 448 11.93 -16.48 -9.64
CA GLY A 448 12.68 -17.00 -8.50
C GLY A 448 12.60 -16.15 -7.24
N ARG A 449 12.13 -14.90 -7.34
CA ARG A 449 12.08 -13.96 -6.21
C ARG A 449 10.75 -13.26 -5.99
N VAL A 450 9.77 -13.41 -6.92
CA VAL A 450 8.47 -12.77 -6.79
C VAL A 450 7.67 -13.36 -5.64
N VAL A 451 7.20 -12.50 -4.74
CA VAL A 451 6.38 -12.87 -3.57
C VAL A 451 5.09 -12.07 -3.46
N PHE A 452 4.82 -11.22 -4.44
CA PHE A 452 3.69 -10.32 -4.41
C PHE A 452 3.41 -9.77 -5.81
N ILE A 453 2.13 -9.80 -6.20
CA ILE A 453 1.56 -8.98 -7.25
C ILE A 453 0.37 -8.22 -6.65
N ASN A 454 0.14 -6.99 -7.09
CA ASN A 454 -0.97 -6.20 -6.57
C ASN A 454 -1.52 -5.27 -7.65
N THR A 455 -2.84 -5.15 -7.73
CA THR A 455 -3.51 -4.18 -8.58
C THR A 455 -3.46 -2.79 -7.96
N GLY A 456 -2.59 -1.92 -8.47
CA GLY A 456 -2.53 -0.49 -8.16
C GLY A 456 -3.46 0.30 -9.08
N PHE A 457 -4.77 0.15 -8.94
CA PHE A 457 -5.77 0.65 -9.88
C PHE A 457 -5.75 2.16 -10.08
N LEU A 458 -5.24 2.93 -9.14
CA LEU A 458 -5.13 4.39 -9.24
C LEU A 458 -4.07 4.78 -10.29
N ASP A 459 -2.83 4.31 -10.13
CA ASP A 459 -1.78 4.52 -11.13
C ASP A 459 -2.15 3.88 -12.47
N ARG A 460 -2.78 2.69 -12.44
CA ARG A 460 -3.24 2.00 -13.65
C ARG A 460 -4.23 2.87 -14.44
N THR A 461 -5.13 3.57 -13.75
CA THR A 461 -6.07 4.51 -14.39
C THR A 461 -5.31 5.72 -14.96
N GLY A 462 -4.36 6.28 -14.23
CA GLY A 462 -3.52 7.37 -14.71
C GLY A 462 -2.72 7.01 -15.97
N ASP A 463 -2.14 5.81 -16.00
CA ASP A 463 -1.41 5.31 -17.18
C ASP A 463 -2.34 4.99 -18.35
N GLU A 464 -3.56 4.48 -18.11
CA GLU A 464 -4.55 4.29 -19.18
C GLU A 464 -4.88 5.62 -19.87
N ILE A 465 -5.12 6.69 -19.09
CA ILE A 465 -5.42 8.01 -19.63
C ILE A 465 -4.23 8.53 -20.45
N HIS A 466 -3.00 8.45 -19.91
CA HIS A 466 -1.83 8.96 -20.61
C HIS A 466 -1.51 8.16 -21.87
N THR A 467 -1.47 6.83 -21.78
CA THR A 467 -1.15 5.96 -22.91
C THR A 467 -2.13 6.15 -24.08
N SER A 468 -3.41 6.36 -23.76
CA SER A 468 -4.47 6.54 -24.77
C SER A 468 -4.92 8.00 -24.92
N MET A 469 -4.07 8.96 -24.52
CA MET A 469 -4.38 10.40 -24.43
C MET A 469 -4.98 10.94 -25.74
N LEU A 470 -4.49 10.51 -26.88
CA LEU A 470 -4.90 11.00 -28.21
C LEU A 470 -6.02 10.16 -28.85
N ALA A 471 -6.50 9.12 -28.20
CA ALA A 471 -7.55 8.24 -28.71
C ALA A 471 -8.95 8.90 -28.72
N GLY A 472 -9.21 9.81 -27.81
CA GLY A 472 -10.49 10.49 -27.62
C GLY A 472 -10.68 11.03 -26.21
N ALA A 473 -11.80 11.71 -25.96
CA ALA A 473 -12.15 12.16 -24.63
C ALA A 473 -12.49 10.98 -23.72
N PHE A 474 -11.85 10.90 -22.57
CA PHE A 474 -12.12 9.88 -21.56
C PHE A 474 -13.49 10.09 -20.87
N ALA A 475 -14.09 9.00 -20.45
CA ALA A 475 -15.31 9.02 -19.66
C ALA A 475 -15.11 9.75 -18.32
N LEU A 476 -16.20 10.07 -17.62
CA LEU A 476 -16.15 10.64 -16.27
C LEU A 476 -15.29 9.78 -15.34
N LYS A 477 -14.49 10.37 -14.49
CA LYS A 477 -13.60 9.67 -13.54
C LYS A 477 -14.34 8.64 -12.67
N GLY A 478 -15.59 8.95 -12.31
CA GLY A 478 -16.46 8.02 -11.59
C GLY A 478 -16.82 6.77 -12.42
N ASP A 479 -17.09 6.94 -13.71
CA ASP A 479 -17.49 5.86 -14.61
C ASP A 479 -16.34 4.94 -14.96
N LEU A 480 -15.10 5.46 -15.07
CA LEU A 480 -13.88 4.67 -15.35
C LEU A 480 -13.75 3.45 -14.43
N LYS A 481 -14.23 3.56 -13.18
CA LYS A 481 -14.15 2.51 -12.15
C LYS A 481 -15.11 1.33 -12.37
N THR A 482 -16.03 1.44 -13.31
CA THR A 482 -17.07 0.44 -13.58
C THR A 482 -17.07 -0.07 -15.02
N MET A 483 -16.18 0.46 -15.86
CA MET A 483 -16.06 0.06 -17.26
C MET A 483 -15.34 -1.31 -17.41
N PRO A 484 -15.55 -2.03 -18.52
CA PRO A 484 -15.04 -3.41 -18.71
C PRO A 484 -13.52 -3.57 -18.51
N TRP A 485 -12.72 -2.59 -18.92
CA TRP A 485 -11.27 -2.64 -18.85
C TRP A 485 -10.73 -2.86 -17.43
N ILE A 486 -11.31 -2.19 -16.43
CA ILE A 486 -10.84 -2.28 -15.06
C ILE A 486 -11.29 -3.58 -14.39
N THR A 487 -12.50 -4.05 -14.70
CA THR A 487 -12.98 -5.35 -14.23
C THR A 487 -12.11 -6.48 -14.76
N ALA A 488 -11.81 -6.46 -16.06
CA ALA A 488 -10.93 -7.43 -16.68
C ALA A 488 -9.50 -7.38 -16.10
N TYR A 489 -8.98 -6.19 -15.85
CA TYR A 489 -7.68 -5.97 -15.19
C TYR A 489 -7.64 -6.58 -13.78
N GLU A 490 -8.65 -6.30 -12.97
CA GLU A 490 -8.73 -6.80 -11.60
C GLU A 490 -8.87 -8.35 -11.56
N ASP A 491 -9.65 -8.91 -12.47
CA ASP A 491 -9.81 -10.37 -12.59
C ASP A 491 -8.54 -11.04 -13.15
N GLN A 492 -7.94 -10.47 -14.21
CA GLN A 492 -6.74 -11.02 -14.83
C GLN A 492 -5.57 -11.11 -13.85
N ASN A 493 -5.39 -10.11 -12.97
CA ASN A 493 -4.33 -10.15 -11.97
C ASN A 493 -4.40 -11.42 -11.12
N VAL A 494 -5.60 -11.79 -10.68
CA VAL A 494 -5.83 -13.03 -9.91
C VAL A 494 -5.62 -14.26 -10.79
N ASP A 495 -6.22 -14.29 -11.98
CA ASP A 495 -6.15 -15.43 -12.89
C ASP A 495 -4.72 -15.76 -13.32
N VAL A 496 -3.97 -14.76 -13.74
CA VAL A 496 -2.56 -14.92 -14.13
C VAL A 496 -1.70 -15.28 -12.93
N GLY A 497 -1.94 -14.66 -11.78
CA GLY A 497 -1.24 -15.03 -10.54
C GLY A 497 -1.42 -16.51 -10.19
N LEU A 498 -2.66 -17.02 -10.23
CA LEU A 498 -2.97 -18.42 -9.99
C LEU A 498 -2.35 -19.35 -11.04
N ALA A 499 -2.44 -18.96 -12.32
CA ALA A 499 -1.85 -19.72 -13.44
C ALA A 499 -0.31 -19.78 -13.38
N CYS A 500 0.35 -18.80 -12.76
CA CYS A 500 1.79 -18.79 -12.52
C CYS A 500 2.20 -19.47 -11.19
N GLY A 501 1.27 -20.12 -10.48
CA GLY A 501 1.54 -20.87 -9.26
C GLY A 501 1.82 -20.01 -8.03
N LEU A 502 1.23 -18.82 -7.91
CA LEU A 502 1.41 -17.93 -6.76
C LEU A 502 0.74 -18.48 -5.49
N LYS A 503 -0.35 -19.25 -5.62
CA LYS A 503 -1.05 -19.81 -4.46
C LYS A 503 -0.09 -20.59 -3.54
N GLY A 504 -0.06 -20.21 -2.26
CA GLY A 504 0.82 -20.83 -1.27
C GLY A 504 2.29 -20.44 -1.38
N LYS A 505 2.67 -19.51 -2.26
CA LYS A 505 4.05 -19.06 -2.46
C LYS A 505 4.20 -17.54 -2.44
N ALA A 506 3.16 -16.79 -2.84
CA ALA A 506 3.18 -15.34 -2.99
C ALA A 506 1.80 -14.74 -2.72
N GLN A 507 1.77 -13.44 -2.48
CA GLN A 507 0.52 -12.68 -2.33
C GLN A 507 -0.06 -12.28 -3.69
N ILE A 508 -1.39 -12.33 -3.78
CA ILE A 508 -2.20 -11.70 -4.82
C ILE A 508 -2.99 -10.62 -4.12
N GLY A 509 -2.59 -9.37 -4.31
CA GLY A 509 -3.10 -8.22 -3.57
C GLY A 509 -4.03 -7.34 -4.39
N LYS A 510 -4.87 -6.60 -3.67
CA LYS A 510 -5.77 -5.59 -4.23
C LYS A 510 -5.64 -4.24 -3.53
N GLY A 511 -6.19 -3.22 -4.16
CA GLY A 511 -5.98 -1.81 -3.85
C GLY A 511 -6.51 -1.31 -2.50
N MET A 512 -6.22 -0.04 -2.27
CA MET A 512 -6.49 0.71 -1.05
C MET A 512 -7.98 1.02 -0.87
N TRP A 513 -8.44 1.06 0.38
CA TRP A 513 -9.66 1.75 0.76
C TRP A 513 -9.37 3.24 0.96
N ALA A 514 -9.96 4.09 0.12
CA ALA A 514 -9.60 5.50 0.05
C ALA A 514 -10.37 6.42 1.02
N ILE A 515 -11.42 5.92 1.72
CA ILE A 515 -12.29 6.74 2.58
C ILE A 515 -12.10 6.34 4.05
N PRO A 516 -11.06 6.85 4.74
CA PRO A 516 -10.61 6.32 6.03
C PRO A 516 -11.63 6.51 7.17
N ASP A 517 -12.57 7.44 7.04
CA ASP A 517 -13.60 7.69 8.04
C ASP A 517 -14.91 6.90 7.78
N ASN A 518 -15.07 6.28 6.60
CA ASN A 518 -16.25 5.50 6.23
C ASN A 518 -15.95 4.00 6.34
N MET A 519 -15.90 3.50 7.57
CA MET A 519 -15.62 2.10 7.85
C MET A 519 -16.85 1.21 7.67
N ALA A 520 -18.06 1.74 7.82
CA ALA A 520 -19.30 1.00 7.57
C ALA A 520 -19.40 0.53 6.12
N ASP A 521 -19.11 1.40 5.16
CA ASP A 521 -19.04 1.02 3.75
C ASP A 521 -17.85 0.12 3.45
N MET A 522 -16.69 0.34 4.09
CA MET A 522 -15.56 -0.57 3.97
C MET A 522 -15.96 -2.00 4.36
N MET A 523 -16.65 -2.18 5.47
CA MET A 523 -17.11 -3.49 5.93
C MET A 523 -18.09 -4.14 4.94
N ARG A 524 -18.91 -3.35 4.28
CA ARG A 524 -19.88 -3.85 3.30
C ARG A 524 -19.27 -4.19 1.95
N ILE A 525 -18.28 -3.40 1.49
CA ILE A 525 -17.78 -3.44 0.10
C ILE A 525 -16.47 -4.22 0.00
N LYS A 526 -15.52 -3.99 0.93
CA LYS A 526 -14.15 -4.48 0.80
C LYS A 526 -14.02 -6.00 0.97
N ILE A 527 -15.04 -6.66 1.48
CA ILE A 527 -15.13 -8.14 1.47
C ILE A 527 -15.05 -8.69 0.04
N GLY A 528 -15.40 -7.90 -0.97
CA GLY A 528 -15.26 -8.25 -2.37
C GLY A 528 -13.81 -8.58 -2.77
N HIS A 529 -12.78 -8.02 -2.11
CA HIS A 529 -11.39 -8.33 -2.40
C HIS A 529 -11.02 -9.79 -2.08
N PRO A 530 -11.21 -10.31 -0.84
CA PRO A 530 -11.00 -11.73 -0.58
C PRO A 530 -11.97 -12.63 -1.38
N GLN A 531 -13.21 -12.20 -1.66
CA GLN A 531 -14.15 -12.94 -2.51
C GLN A 531 -13.71 -13.02 -3.98
N ALA A 532 -12.90 -12.07 -4.45
CA ALA A 532 -12.25 -12.13 -5.77
C ALA A 532 -10.98 -13.00 -5.79
N GLY A 533 -10.57 -13.60 -4.66
CA GLY A 533 -9.41 -14.48 -4.57
C GLY A 533 -8.11 -13.78 -4.14
N ALA A 534 -8.16 -12.52 -3.75
CA ALA A 534 -7.00 -11.81 -3.22
C ALA A 534 -6.72 -12.22 -1.77
N ASN A 535 -5.52 -12.71 -1.49
CA ASN A 535 -5.10 -13.08 -0.14
C ASN A 535 -4.51 -11.93 0.67
N CYS A 536 -4.38 -10.74 0.07
CA CYS A 536 -4.18 -9.49 0.79
C CYS A 536 -4.88 -8.33 0.08
N ALA A 537 -5.16 -7.25 0.82
CA ALA A 537 -5.65 -6.00 0.27
C ALA A 537 -5.21 -4.83 1.13
N TRP A 538 -4.97 -3.69 0.51
CA TRP A 538 -4.43 -2.51 1.19
C TRP A 538 -5.48 -1.81 2.04
N VAL A 539 -5.03 -1.35 3.21
CA VAL A 539 -5.82 -0.57 4.17
C VAL A 539 -5.06 0.67 4.61
N PRO A 540 -5.78 1.80 4.91
CA PRO A 540 -5.15 3.09 5.18
C PRO A 540 -4.75 3.30 6.65
N SER A 541 -5.16 2.43 7.56
CA SER A 541 -4.94 2.63 9.00
C SER A 541 -4.96 1.32 9.79
N PRO A 542 -4.39 1.28 11.01
CA PRO A 542 -4.52 0.14 11.92
C PRO A 542 -5.98 -0.25 12.22
N THR A 543 -6.86 0.73 12.40
CA THR A 543 -8.29 0.49 12.60
C THR A 543 -8.92 -0.22 11.41
N ALA A 544 -8.65 0.26 10.19
CA ALA A 544 -9.12 -0.38 8.97
C ALA A 544 -8.55 -1.80 8.81
N ALA A 545 -7.29 -2.04 9.21
CA ALA A 545 -6.69 -3.38 9.22
C ALA A 545 -7.45 -4.32 10.17
N THR A 546 -7.76 -3.87 11.39
CA THR A 546 -8.50 -4.65 12.37
C THR A 546 -9.88 -5.06 11.85
N LEU A 547 -10.61 -4.12 11.27
CA LEU A 547 -11.93 -4.39 10.71
C LEU A 547 -11.88 -5.26 9.45
N HIS A 548 -10.94 -4.99 8.55
CA HIS A 548 -10.79 -5.77 7.31
C HIS A 548 -10.35 -7.22 7.59
N ALA A 549 -9.63 -7.48 8.67
CA ALA A 549 -9.25 -8.84 9.08
C ALA A 549 -10.48 -9.74 9.30
N MET A 550 -11.61 -9.17 9.74
CA MET A 550 -12.86 -9.92 9.91
C MET A 550 -13.36 -10.56 8.60
N HIS A 551 -13.11 -9.93 7.44
CA HIS A 551 -13.47 -10.50 6.14
C HIS A 551 -12.70 -11.78 5.83
N TYR A 552 -11.44 -11.87 6.24
CA TYR A 552 -10.62 -13.08 6.06
C TYR A 552 -10.98 -14.22 7.03
N HIS A 553 -11.68 -13.91 8.12
CA HIS A 553 -12.33 -14.94 8.94
C HIS A 553 -13.62 -15.47 8.29
N GLN A 554 -14.30 -14.66 7.46
CA GLN A 554 -15.51 -15.05 6.73
C GLN A 554 -15.21 -15.77 5.42
N VAL A 555 -14.13 -15.41 4.72
CA VAL A 555 -13.76 -15.94 3.41
C VAL A 555 -12.48 -16.77 3.52
N ASN A 556 -12.58 -18.07 3.24
CA ASN A 556 -11.42 -18.94 3.12
C ASN A 556 -10.80 -18.76 1.73
N VAL A 557 -9.88 -17.81 1.61
CA VAL A 557 -9.28 -17.43 0.31
C VAL A 557 -8.53 -18.58 -0.36
N PRO A 558 -7.68 -19.39 0.31
CA PRO A 558 -7.03 -20.52 -0.33
C PRO A 558 -8.00 -21.51 -0.97
N LYS A 559 -9.13 -21.82 -0.29
CA LYS A 559 -10.17 -22.69 -0.83
C LYS A 559 -10.90 -22.05 -2.01
N LEU A 560 -11.14 -20.74 -1.96
CA LEU A 560 -11.74 -20.01 -3.07
C LEU A 560 -10.82 -19.98 -4.28
N GLN A 561 -9.51 -19.79 -4.10
CA GLN A 561 -8.52 -19.82 -5.16
C GLN A 561 -8.53 -21.17 -5.92
N ASP A 562 -8.79 -22.31 -5.24
CA ASP A 562 -8.95 -23.60 -5.93
C ASP A 562 -10.13 -23.61 -6.91
N GLN A 563 -11.20 -22.89 -6.58
CA GLN A 563 -12.36 -22.76 -7.46
C GLN A 563 -12.07 -21.81 -8.63
N LEU A 564 -11.38 -20.69 -8.35
CA LEU A 564 -11.03 -19.68 -9.36
C LEU A 564 -10.05 -20.21 -10.42
N MET A 565 -9.14 -21.14 -10.06
CA MET A 565 -8.28 -21.82 -11.03
C MET A 565 -9.03 -22.60 -12.11
N MET A 566 -10.31 -22.89 -11.90
CA MET A 566 -11.15 -23.63 -12.85
C MET A 566 -11.98 -22.70 -13.74
N ARG A 567 -11.97 -21.38 -13.51
CA ARG A 567 -12.72 -20.44 -14.33
C ARG A 567 -11.97 -20.09 -15.63
N THR A 568 -12.71 -19.62 -16.63
CA THR A 568 -12.11 -19.00 -17.81
C THR A 568 -11.40 -17.71 -17.39
N GLN A 569 -10.14 -17.56 -17.78
CA GLN A 569 -9.35 -16.37 -17.47
C GLN A 569 -9.95 -15.12 -18.13
N ALA A 570 -9.80 -13.98 -17.50
CA ALA A 570 -10.14 -12.69 -18.06
C ALA A 570 -9.38 -12.45 -19.39
N ASN A 571 -10.04 -11.75 -20.31
CA ASN A 571 -9.49 -11.54 -21.64
C ASN A 571 -8.66 -10.24 -21.68
N VAL A 572 -7.43 -10.31 -22.17
CA VAL A 572 -6.56 -9.14 -22.39
C VAL A 572 -7.22 -8.12 -23.35
N ASP A 573 -8.06 -8.58 -24.27
CA ASP A 573 -8.75 -7.70 -25.21
C ASP A 573 -9.71 -6.73 -24.49
N ASP A 574 -10.34 -7.19 -23.40
CA ASP A 574 -11.18 -6.33 -22.57
C ASP A 574 -10.34 -5.27 -21.82
N ILE A 575 -9.13 -5.63 -21.37
CA ILE A 575 -8.19 -4.68 -20.74
C ILE A 575 -7.71 -3.61 -21.74
N LEU A 576 -7.56 -3.98 -23.01
CA LEU A 576 -7.14 -3.08 -24.08
C LEU A 576 -8.26 -2.17 -24.59
N THR A 577 -9.51 -2.37 -24.12
CA THR A 577 -10.65 -1.51 -24.45
C THR A 577 -10.48 -0.14 -23.81
N ILE A 578 -10.23 0.88 -24.61
CA ILE A 578 -9.97 2.24 -24.13
C ILE A 578 -11.27 2.84 -23.57
N PRO A 579 -11.29 3.35 -22.32
CA PRO A 579 -12.50 3.83 -21.67
C PRO A 579 -12.87 5.27 -22.08
N LEU A 580 -13.21 5.46 -23.32
CA LEU A 580 -13.60 6.74 -23.88
C LEU A 580 -15.06 7.09 -23.55
N LEU A 581 -15.38 8.38 -23.61
CA LEU A 581 -16.73 8.91 -23.45
C LEU A 581 -17.68 8.41 -24.57
N GLY A 582 -17.13 8.11 -25.77
CA GLY A 582 -17.90 7.65 -26.91
C GLY A 582 -18.92 8.68 -27.37
N ASP A 583 -20.14 8.21 -27.69
CA ASP A 583 -21.24 9.06 -28.19
C ASP A 583 -22.03 9.76 -27.06
N VAL A 584 -21.56 9.70 -25.80
CA VAL A 584 -22.24 10.34 -24.67
C VAL A 584 -22.02 11.85 -24.72
N SER A 585 -23.11 12.60 -24.74
CA SER A 585 -23.06 14.06 -24.67
C SER A 585 -23.24 14.51 -23.23
N LEU A 586 -22.24 15.18 -22.67
CA LEU A 586 -22.31 15.76 -21.32
C LEU A 586 -22.92 17.17 -21.37
N THR A 587 -23.70 17.52 -20.35
CA THR A 587 -24.15 18.92 -20.19
C THR A 587 -23.01 19.81 -19.69
N PRO A 588 -23.08 21.13 -19.89
CA PRO A 588 -22.09 22.05 -19.35
C PRO A 588 -21.93 21.94 -17.81
N GLU A 589 -23.00 21.63 -17.10
CA GLU A 589 -23.00 21.44 -15.64
C GLU A 589 -22.25 20.17 -15.25
N GLN A 590 -22.39 19.07 -16.01
CA GLN A 590 -21.65 17.83 -15.78
C GLN A 590 -20.17 18.02 -16.04
N ILE A 591 -19.80 18.71 -17.11
CA ILE A 591 -18.41 19.07 -17.42
C ILE A 591 -17.83 19.91 -16.29
N GLN A 592 -18.54 20.94 -15.83
CA GLN A 592 -18.06 21.82 -14.76
C GLN A 592 -17.88 21.06 -13.44
N LEU A 593 -18.82 20.19 -13.08
CA LEU A 593 -18.74 19.37 -11.86
C LEU A 593 -17.53 18.45 -11.87
N GLU A 594 -17.24 17.82 -13.02
CA GLU A 594 -16.07 16.94 -13.16
C GLU A 594 -14.74 17.72 -13.04
N LEU A 595 -14.67 18.92 -13.66
CA LEU A 595 -13.53 19.82 -13.52
C LEU A 595 -13.35 20.26 -12.07
N ASP A 596 -14.42 20.62 -11.38
CA ASP A 596 -14.40 21.05 -9.98
C ASP A 596 -13.87 19.94 -9.08
N ASN A 597 -14.37 18.71 -9.22
CA ASN A 597 -13.93 17.56 -8.44
C ASN A 597 -12.45 17.25 -8.65
N ASN A 598 -11.99 17.25 -9.90
CA ASN A 598 -10.59 16.98 -10.21
C ASN A 598 -9.68 18.10 -9.71
N ALA A 599 -10.03 19.36 -9.96
CA ALA A 599 -9.23 20.53 -9.56
C ALA A 599 -9.14 20.67 -8.03
N GLN A 600 -10.24 20.47 -7.32
CA GLN A 600 -10.29 20.59 -5.87
C GLN A 600 -9.41 19.50 -5.20
N GLY A 601 -9.57 18.22 -5.56
CA GLY A 601 -8.74 17.13 -5.00
C GLY A 601 -7.27 17.33 -5.31
N MET A 602 -6.94 17.71 -6.55
CA MET A 602 -5.57 17.99 -6.98
C MET A 602 -4.94 19.14 -6.17
N LEU A 603 -5.61 20.28 -6.05
CA LEU A 603 -5.10 21.46 -5.31
C LEU A 603 -4.94 21.13 -3.82
N GLY A 604 -5.93 20.46 -3.21
CA GLY A 604 -5.89 20.08 -1.81
C GLY A 604 -4.72 19.16 -1.46
N TYR A 605 -4.32 18.29 -2.39
CA TYR A 605 -3.14 17.43 -2.24
C TYR A 605 -1.84 18.19 -2.51
N VAL A 606 -1.74 18.90 -3.64
CA VAL A 606 -0.52 19.58 -4.09
C VAL A 606 -0.05 20.64 -3.10
N VAL A 607 -0.97 21.41 -2.49
CA VAL A 607 -0.59 22.46 -1.55
C VAL A 607 0.14 21.90 -0.32
N ARG A 608 -0.33 20.79 0.22
CA ARG A 608 0.33 20.13 1.36
C ARG A 608 1.64 19.46 0.94
N TRP A 609 1.68 18.88 -0.24
CA TRP A 609 2.88 18.24 -0.76
C TRP A 609 4.01 19.25 -0.99
N VAL A 610 3.70 20.34 -1.69
CA VAL A 610 4.70 21.37 -2.06
C VAL A 610 5.12 22.21 -0.87
N GLU A 611 4.18 22.71 -0.07
CA GLU A 611 4.47 23.66 1.01
C GLU A 611 4.90 22.97 2.32
N GLN A 612 4.27 21.84 2.67
CA GLN A 612 4.51 21.17 3.95
C GLN A 612 5.36 19.90 3.84
N GLY A 613 5.56 19.33 2.62
CA GLY A 613 6.26 18.06 2.43
C GLY A 613 5.45 16.85 2.91
N VAL A 614 4.12 16.94 2.85
CA VAL A 614 3.21 15.85 3.24
C VAL A 614 2.81 15.06 2.01
N GLY A 615 3.33 13.83 1.89
CA GLY A 615 3.15 12.98 0.71
C GLY A 615 1.85 12.18 0.68
N CYS A 616 1.21 11.99 1.84
CA CYS A 616 -0.09 11.32 1.97
C CYS A 616 -0.91 12.05 3.02
N SER A 617 -2.10 12.48 2.67
CA SER A 617 -2.97 13.24 3.57
C SER A 617 -4.44 12.96 3.33
N LYS A 618 -5.25 13.18 4.37
CA LYS A 618 -6.70 13.21 4.24
C LYS A 618 -7.11 14.56 3.65
N VAL A 619 -7.52 14.57 2.39
CA VAL A 619 -7.98 15.74 1.65
C VAL A 619 -9.50 15.71 1.58
N PRO A 620 -10.22 16.73 2.05
CA PRO A 620 -11.67 16.82 1.85
C PRO A 620 -11.98 16.96 0.35
N ASP A 621 -12.96 16.20 -0.13
CA ASP A 621 -13.51 16.41 -1.46
C ASP A 621 -14.46 17.63 -1.50
N ILE A 622 -15.10 17.87 -2.63
CA ILE A 622 -16.05 18.98 -2.81
C ILE A 622 -17.28 18.87 -1.88
N ASN A 623 -17.57 17.68 -1.36
CA ASN A 623 -18.66 17.41 -0.41
C ASN A 623 -18.14 17.35 1.05
N ASN A 624 -16.89 17.73 1.30
CA ASN A 624 -16.18 17.62 2.58
C ASN A 624 -16.02 16.18 3.09
N VAL A 625 -16.04 15.18 2.21
CA VAL A 625 -15.68 13.80 2.54
C VAL A 625 -14.16 13.67 2.49
N GLY A 626 -13.54 13.25 3.59
CA GLY A 626 -12.10 13.09 3.64
C GLY A 626 -11.64 11.85 2.84
N LEU A 627 -10.84 12.08 1.80
CA LEU A 627 -10.22 11.04 0.99
C LEU A 627 -8.74 10.94 1.34
N MET A 628 -8.21 9.71 1.43
CA MET A 628 -6.78 9.50 1.56
C MET A 628 -6.14 9.61 0.18
N GLU A 629 -5.47 10.73 -0.04
CA GLU A 629 -4.86 11.08 -1.33
C GLU A 629 -3.35 10.86 -1.29
N ASP A 630 -2.82 10.34 -2.40
CA ASP A 630 -1.40 10.23 -2.69
C ASP A 630 -1.10 10.65 -4.14
N ARG A 631 0.13 10.46 -4.62
CA ARG A 631 0.49 10.86 -5.99
C ARG A 631 -0.26 10.13 -7.09
N ALA A 632 -0.72 8.91 -6.85
CA ALA A 632 -1.47 8.15 -7.84
C ALA A 632 -2.83 8.80 -8.15
N THR A 633 -3.53 9.32 -7.15
CA THR A 633 -4.79 10.05 -7.36
C THR A 633 -4.58 11.38 -8.05
N LEU A 634 -3.47 12.07 -7.75
CA LEU A 634 -3.07 13.29 -8.44
C LEU A 634 -2.81 13.05 -9.94
N ARG A 635 -2.13 11.94 -10.29
CA ARG A 635 -1.88 11.54 -11.68
C ARG A 635 -3.18 11.41 -12.47
N ILE A 636 -4.18 10.73 -11.90
CA ILE A 636 -5.50 10.60 -12.55
C ILE A 636 -6.11 11.97 -12.83
N SER A 637 -6.23 12.81 -11.78
CA SER A 637 -6.95 14.08 -11.88
C SER A 637 -6.29 15.04 -12.85
N SER A 638 -4.96 15.15 -12.83
CA SER A 638 -4.23 16.03 -13.76
C SER A 638 -4.31 15.52 -15.20
N GLN A 639 -4.10 14.24 -15.45
CA GLN A 639 -4.16 13.66 -16.79
C GLN A 639 -5.58 13.68 -17.37
N HIS A 640 -6.62 13.55 -16.54
CA HIS A 640 -8.00 13.63 -16.98
C HIS A 640 -8.37 15.05 -17.46
N ILE A 641 -8.00 16.10 -16.70
CA ILE A 641 -8.22 17.48 -17.15
C ILE A 641 -7.41 17.76 -18.41
N THR A 642 -6.15 17.30 -18.49
CA THR A 642 -5.29 17.44 -19.68
C THR A 642 -5.93 16.79 -20.90
N ASN A 643 -6.49 15.58 -20.79
CA ASN A 643 -7.20 14.88 -21.87
C ASN A 643 -8.43 15.67 -22.33
N TRP A 644 -9.24 16.16 -21.40
CA TRP A 644 -10.43 16.93 -21.74
C TRP A 644 -10.11 18.28 -22.41
N LEU A 645 -9.01 18.94 -21.97
CA LEU A 645 -8.50 20.13 -22.65
C LEU A 645 -8.07 19.81 -24.08
N TYR A 646 -7.31 18.72 -24.28
CA TYR A 646 -6.82 18.31 -25.60
C TYR A 646 -7.96 18.03 -26.58
N HIS A 647 -9.03 17.37 -26.10
CA HIS A 647 -10.19 17.02 -26.93
C HIS A 647 -11.30 18.09 -26.97
N GLY A 648 -11.05 19.29 -26.41
CA GLY A 648 -11.97 20.43 -26.48
C GLY A 648 -13.27 20.25 -25.70
N MET A 649 -13.29 19.35 -24.70
CA MET A 649 -14.40 19.20 -23.76
C MET A 649 -14.57 20.42 -22.87
N CYS A 650 -13.48 21.13 -22.61
CA CYS A 650 -13.41 22.37 -21.87
C CYS A 650 -12.38 23.34 -22.49
N SER A 651 -12.47 24.63 -22.16
CA SER A 651 -11.49 25.61 -22.62
C SER A 651 -10.39 25.86 -21.60
N VAL A 652 -9.27 26.42 -22.04
CA VAL A 652 -8.16 26.85 -21.17
C VAL A 652 -8.64 27.87 -20.13
N GLU A 653 -9.48 28.80 -20.54
CA GLU A 653 -10.05 29.83 -19.67
C GLU A 653 -10.92 29.19 -18.59
N GLN A 654 -11.81 28.26 -18.97
CA GLN A 654 -12.67 27.52 -18.03
C GLN A 654 -11.84 26.76 -16.99
N VAL A 655 -10.77 26.09 -17.39
CA VAL A 655 -9.89 25.37 -16.47
C VAL A 655 -9.16 26.32 -15.52
N LYS A 656 -8.66 27.47 -16.01
CA LYS A 656 -8.02 28.49 -15.16
C LYS A 656 -8.98 29.04 -14.09
N GLU A 657 -10.19 29.43 -14.51
CA GLU A 657 -11.24 29.92 -13.59
C GLU A 657 -11.63 28.83 -12.57
N THR A 658 -11.68 27.57 -13.00
CA THR A 658 -11.94 26.44 -12.11
C THR A 658 -10.84 26.24 -11.08
N LEU A 659 -9.57 26.28 -11.49
CA LEU A 659 -8.42 26.16 -10.58
C LEU A 659 -8.43 27.29 -9.53
N GLU A 660 -8.64 28.55 -9.93
CA GLU A 660 -8.70 29.70 -9.00
C GLU A 660 -9.86 29.57 -8.03
N ARG A 661 -11.04 29.18 -8.50
CA ARG A 661 -12.24 28.99 -7.65
C ARG A 661 -12.05 27.82 -6.69
N MET A 662 -11.49 26.70 -7.13
CA MET A 662 -11.23 25.55 -6.27
C MET A 662 -10.07 25.81 -5.30
N ALA A 663 -9.07 26.60 -5.65
CA ALA A 663 -8.04 27.02 -4.72
C ALA A 663 -8.64 27.82 -3.53
N ALA A 664 -9.61 28.70 -3.79
CA ALA A 664 -10.32 29.39 -2.71
C ALA A 664 -11.12 28.43 -1.81
N VAL A 665 -11.70 27.37 -2.37
CA VAL A 665 -12.37 26.31 -1.58
C VAL A 665 -11.38 25.56 -0.70
N VAL A 666 -10.23 25.15 -1.25
CA VAL A 666 -9.17 24.46 -0.51
C VAL A 666 -8.60 25.35 0.60
N ASP A 667 -8.37 26.63 0.33
CA ASP A 667 -7.91 27.59 1.34
C ASP A 667 -8.92 27.70 2.50
N ALA A 668 -10.21 27.75 2.19
CA ALA A 668 -11.27 27.77 3.22
C ALA A 668 -11.34 26.48 4.03
N GLN A 669 -11.18 25.32 3.39
CA GLN A 669 -11.15 24.00 4.06
C GLN A 669 -9.97 23.85 5.01
N ASN A 670 -8.86 24.54 4.77
CA ASN A 670 -7.64 24.49 5.58
C ASN A 670 -7.44 25.68 6.52
N ALA A 671 -8.39 26.61 6.61
CA ALA A 671 -8.27 27.83 7.41
C ALA A 671 -8.00 27.62 8.92
N GLY A 672 -8.27 26.40 9.44
CA GLY A 672 -7.99 26.02 10.82
C GLY A 672 -6.58 25.44 11.08
N ASP A 673 -5.79 25.22 10.05
CA ASP A 673 -4.43 24.69 10.14
C ASP A 673 -3.42 25.85 10.21
N ALA A 674 -2.72 25.98 11.34
CA ALA A 674 -1.76 27.07 11.58
C ALA A 674 -0.50 26.97 10.67
N GLU A 675 -0.21 25.81 10.12
CA GLU A 675 0.93 25.57 9.21
C GLU A 675 0.54 25.70 7.73
N TYR A 676 -0.74 25.91 7.44
CA TYR A 676 -1.23 26.02 6.08
C TYR A 676 -0.83 27.34 5.43
N VAL A 677 -0.27 27.25 4.22
CA VAL A 677 0.06 28.42 3.39
C VAL A 677 -1.03 28.58 2.32
N ALA A 678 -1.83 29.62 2.41
CA ALA A 678 -2.91 29.87 1.47
C ALA A 678 -2.39 30.18 0.05
N MET A 679 -3.08 29.65 -0.95
CA MET A 679 -2.75 29.89 -2.37
C MET A 679 -3.24 31.26 -2.86
N GLY A 680 -4.40 31.71 -2.36
CA GLY A 680 -5.01 32.98 -2.72
C GLY A 680 -4.65 34.14 -1.78
N PRO A 681 -4.99 35.40 -2.15
CA PRO A 681 -5.62 35.84 -3.39
C PRO A 681 -4.67 36.03 -4.59
N LEU A 682 -3.35 35.89 -4.39
CA LEU A 682 -2.34 36.09 -5.44
C LEU A 682 -1.85 34.72 -6.00
N TYR A 683 -2.75 33.99 -6.63
CA TYR A 683 -2.48 32.63 -7.15
C TYR A 683 -1.20 32.53 -8.00
N SER A 684 -0.91 33.54 -8.81
CA SER A 684 0.33 33.58 -9.62
C SER A 684 1.62 33.67 -8.81
N GLN A 685 1.55 33.93 -7.50
CA GLN A 685 2.71 33.91 -6.60
C GLN A 685 2.83 32.61 -5.80
N SER A 686 1.75 31.85 -5.65
CA SER A 686 1.75 30.58 -4.92
C SER A 686 2.54 29.52 -5.70
N THR A 687 3.53 28.91 -5.05
CA THR A 687 4.31 27.80 -5.59
C THR A 687 3.45 26.57 -5.82
N ALA A 688 2.57 26.25 -4.88
CA ALA A 688 1.64 25.13 -4.98
C ALA A 688 0.61 25.30 -6.10
N PHE A 689 0.03 26.49 -6.26
CA PHE A 689 -0.92 26.77 -7.34
C PHE A 689 -0.27 26.66 -8.72
N LYS A 690 0.98 27.15 -8.88
CA LYS A 690 1.76 26.99 -10.11
C LYS A 690 2.02 25.51 -10.40
N ALA A 691 2.41 24.74 -9.39
CA ALA A 691 2.65 23.31 -9.53
C ALA A 691 1.39 22.58 -10.03
N ALA A 692 0.23 22.83 -9.40
CA ALA A 692 -1.05 22.26 -9.82
C ALA A 692 -1.45 22.67 -11.23
N SER A 693 -1.24 23.94 -11.60
CA SER A 693 -1.50 24.47 -12.93
C SER A 693 -0.61 23.80 -13.98
N ASP A 694 0.69 23.67 -13.71
CA ASP A 694 1.64 23.05 -14.64
C ASP A 694 1.35 21.55 -14.83
N LEU A 695 0.89 20.83 -13.82
CA LEU A 695 0.48 19.43 -13.95
C LEU A 695 -0.66 19.24 -14.97
N VAL A 696 -1.53 20.23 -15.13
CA VAL A 696 -2.61 20.22 -16.13
C VAL A 696 -2.12 20.74 -17.48
N PHE A 697 -1.58 21.96 -17.53
CA PHE A 697 -1.26 22.63 -18.79
C PHE A 697 0.00 22.08 -19.48
N LYS A 698 0.86 21.38 -18.76
CA LYS A 698 2.02 20.64 -19.27
C LYS A 698 1.85 19.13 -19.11
N GLY A 699 0.62 18.66 -18.92
CA GLY A 699 0.32 17.24 -18.66
C GLY A 699 0.71 16.33 -19.81
N LEU A 700 0.61 16.81 -21.06
CA LEU A 700 1.09 16.08 -22.26
C LEU A 700 2.61 15.90 -22.31
N GLU A 701 3.36 16.79 -21.68
CA GLU A 701 4.83 16.78 -21.67
C GLU A 701 5.38 15.88 -20.54
N GLN A 702 4.53 15.44 -19.61
CA GLN A 702 4.98 14.64 -18.49
C GLN A 702 5.24 13.19 -18.90
N PRO A 703 6.44 12.65 -18.64
CA PRO A 703 6.78 11.28 -19.03
C PRO A 703 5.80 10.30 -18.37
N SER A 704 5.13 9.47 -19.17
CA SER A 704 4.08 8.54 -18.74
C SER A 704 2.96 9.17 -17.91
N GLY A 705 2.77 10.50 -18.00
CA GLY A 705 1.79 11.25 -17.22
C GLY A 705 2.11 11.36 -15.73
N TYR A 706 3.31 11.06 -15.29
CA TYR A 706 3.73 11.12 -13.90
C TYR A 706 3.81 12.57 -13.37
N THR A 707 3.55 12.71 -12.09
CA THR A 707 3.52 14.03 -11.43
C THR A 707 4.84 14.38 -10.74
N GLU A 708 5.69 13.38 -10.51
CA GLU A 708 6.94 13.48 -9.76
C GLU A 708 7.90 14.53 -10.31
N PRO A 709 8.17 14.63 -11.63
CA PRO A 709 9.13 15.61 -12.14
C PRO A 709 8.78 17.05 -11.74
N LEU A 710 7.51 17.43 -11.90
CA LEU A 710 7.03 18.76 -11.52
C LEU A 710 6.96 18.94 -10.00
N LEU A 711 6.38 17.98 -9.27
CA LEU A 711 6.26 18.08 -7.82
C LEU A 711 7.62 18.22 -7.14
N HIS A 712 8.61 17.40 -7.52
CA HIS A 712 9.96 17.46 -6.95
C HIS A 712 10.61 18.81 -7.22
N ALA A 713 10.55 19.33 -8.46
CA ALA A 713 11.09 20.62 -8.81
C ALA A 713 10.45 21.77 -7.99
N TYR A 714 9.11 21.77 -7.86
CA TYR A 714 8.40 22.77 -7.09
C TYR A 714 8.67 22.67 -5.57
N ARG A 715 8.75 21.46 -5.02
CA ARG A 715 9.09 21.27 -3.60
C ARG A 715 10.52 21.69 -3.30
N GLN A 716 11.48 21.36 -4.16
CA GLN A 716 12.86 21.84 -4.01
C GLN A 716 12.93 23.35 -4.04
N HIS A 717 12.14 24.00 -4.92
CA HIS A 717 12.03 25.46 -4.95
C HIS A 717 11.41 26.04 -3.66
N ALA A 718 10.38 25.41 -3.12
CA ALA A 718 9.75 25.84 -1.87
C ALA A 718 10.66 25.67 -0.64
N LYS A 719 11.59 24.71 -0.67
CA LYS A 719 12.60 24.49 0.39
C LYS A 719 13.81 25.40 0.28
N ALA A 720 14.10 26.02 -0.89
CA ALA A 720 15.26 26.86 -1.14
C ALA A 720 15.08 28.29 -0.58
#